data_a6c2637eb7aab085f68448854e00d439
#
_entry.id   a6c2637eb7aab085f68448854e00d439
#
_cell.length_a   1.000
_cell.length_b   1.000
_cell.length_c   1.000
_cell.angle_alpha   90.00
_cell.angle_beta   90.00
_cell.angle_gamma   90.00
#
_symmetry.space_group_name_H-M   'P 1'
#
loop_
_entity.id
_entity.type
_entity.pdbx_description
1 polymer ?
#
loop_
_entity_poly.entity_id
_entity_poly.type
_entity_poly.pdbx_seq_one_letter_code
_entity_poly.pdbx_strand_id
1 'polypeptide(L)'
;MPATREQWEAVRREPWLKQMCQRIENGDEALKARLPIWTPSCAEFRGNHRAVKDALRPLPRLMLDFDQKGHSKEILAKAMELMEQGKWDILLVEESVRRGTHVLITLPQGMTPQEAQGHFSADVGFQADPALKDVARCIYMVPEENVLFLSDKLWEQTPPQPSPLWEGAVTTASTAPALPPIEGGMPEGQRGSLVQILEDQLGGIPTHGSRNNFIFTMACHLRYVCNDDPEWIARILPTYGENREKWMATIRSACNRNQTPHMSRIMQRVLAICKEREREEQEAEENPDLPPQMPRVLPPLIRLLVSKTPDIYKPAVAHAVFPALATHLWQTRFRYIDNVEHEATLMNVLMAGTGAGKNCISEPINRIMADIRARDMDNLRREREWKKEVQSKGANKDKRQRPEGLVIQEIDPDMTNAAFVQRLADAEDRFLYTKMNEIDQFDALKGSGKSKAQFQIMCLAFDPRNVYGQTRIGTGSVSERVSIRFNWNASTTIGKGRRYFSQVLTDGPISRINFCTIPEREIGAEMPVYGTYDEAFDEELRPYIDNLNKARGLIDCPKARTLAKRLIEECADFSRLSQSRVYENLSFRANVIAYLKAMVLYVANGEKWDKTVENFIRWSLQYDLWCKMHFFGREIELAESAASNVKRGGVQNMLDSLPEIFTRGDLISLRKKIGINKGDTNTVLRQWKHRGYIIRFDECAQNEGAENESFRKTQKYLSRFENS
;
A
#
# COMPACT_ATOMS: atom_id res chain seq x y z
N MET A 1 1.31 4.01 -18.49
CA MET A 1 2.23 3.72 -19.64
C MET A 1 1.52 3.96 -20.95
N PRO A 2 2.20 4.44 -22.00
CA PRO A 2 1.62 4.47 -23.33
C PRO A 2 1.35 3.04 -23.78
N ALA A 3 0.11 2.77 -24.21
CA ALA A 3 -0.25 1.47 -24.75
C ALA A 3 0.53 1.18 -26.04
N THR A 4 0.99 -0.04 -26.23
CA THR A 4 1.54 -0.46 -27.51
C THR A 4 0.40 -0.65 -28.52
N ARG A 5 0.72 -0.63 -29.82
CA ARG A 5 -0.24 -0.93 -30.90
C ARG A 5 -0.93 -2.28 -30.64
N GLU A 6 -0.17 -3.30 -30.32
CA GLU A 6 -0.67 -4.65 -30.06
C GLU A 6 -1.67 -4.71 -28.90
N GLN A 7 -1.37 -4.01 -27.80
CA GLN A 7 -2.27 -3.92 -26.65
C GLN A 7 -3.56 -3.19 -26.99
N TRP A 8 -3.46 -2.07 -27.72
CA TRP A 8 -4.61 -1.28 -28.13
C TRP A 8 -5.53 -2.03 -29.09
N GLU A 9 -4.96 -2.75 -30.08
CA GLU A 9 -5.71 -3.59 -31.00
C GLU A 9 -6.30 -4.82 -30.31
N ALA A 10 -5.55 -5.48 -29.40
CA ALA A 10 -6.02 -6.64 -28.67
C ALA A 10 -7.30 -6.36 -27.88
N VAL A 11 -7.36 -5.23 -27.16
CA VAL A 11 -8.56 -4.84 -26.39
C VAL A 11 -9.75 -4.63 -27.33
N ARG A 12 -9.55 -4.06 -28.52
CA ARG A 12 -10.63 -3.80 -29.48
C ARG A 12 -11.19 -5.07 -30.13
N ARG A 13 -10.40 -6.14 -30.20
CA ARG A 13 -10.81 -7.47 -30.72
C ARG A 13 -11.52 -8.35 -29.70
N GLU A 14 -11.55 -7.91 -28.43
CA GLU A 14 -12.17 -8.70 -27.36
C GLU A 14 -13.70 -8.82 -27.54
N PRO A 15 -14.25 -10.05 -27.57
CA PRO A 15 -15.69 -10.27 -27.76
C PRO A 15 -16.56 -9.60 -26.70
N TRP A 16 -16.07 -9.49 -25.47
CA TRP A 16 -16.81 -8.85 -24.39
C TRP A 16 -16.99 -7.34 -24.62
N LEU A 17 -16.02 -6.67 -25.26
CA LEU A 17 -16.12 -5.25 -25.57
C LEU A 17 -17.27 -5.00 -26.57
N LYS A 18 -17.35 -5.84 -27.60
CA LYS A 18 -18.44 -5.81 -28.59
C LYS A 18 -19.79 -6.02 -27.93
N GLN A 19 -19.93 -7.05 -27.08
CA GLN A 19 -21.17 -7.32 -26.37
C GLN A 19 -21.57 -6.16 -25.45
N MET A 20 -20.61 -5.56 -24.78
CA MET A 20 -20.85 -4.41 -23.89
C MET A 20 -21.31 -3.17 -24.68
N CYS A 21 -20.67 -2.87 -25.81
CA CYS A 21 -21.09 -1.77 -26.68
C CYS A 21 -22.51 -1.97 -27.24
N GLN A 22 -22.86 -3.19 -27.71
CA GLN A 22 -24.20 -3.53 -28.13
C GLN A 22 -25.27 -3.34 -27.04
N ARG A 23 -24.95 -3.71 -25.80
CA ARG A 23 -25.87 -3.48 -24.67
C ARG A 23 -26.08 -2.02 -24.37
N ILE A 24 -25.03 -1.20 -24.48
CA ILE A 24 -25.12 0.26 -24.30
C ILE A 24 -25.96 0.88 -25.42
N GLU A 25 -25.78 0.45 -26.68
CA GLU A 25 -26.63 0.88 -27.81
C GLU A 25 -28.12 0.54 -27.59
N ASN A 26 -28.39 -0.60 -26.94
CA ASN A 26 -29.74 -1.06 -26.60
C ASN A 26 -30.30 -0.43 -25.30
N GLY A 27 -29.63 0.57 -24.73
CA GLY A 27 -30.13 1.38 -23.62
C GLY A 27 -29.57 1.10 -22.23
N ASP A 28 -28.61 0.16 -22.07
CA ASP A 28 -27.96 -0.11 -20.78
C ASP A 28 -26.82 0.89 -20.51
N GLU A 29 -27.21 2.15 -20.30
CA GLU A 29 -26.25 3.25 -20.13
C GLU A 29 -25.28 3.08 -18.91
N ALA A 30 -25.68 2.32 -17.91
CA ALA A 30 -24.84 2.07 -16.71
C ALA A 30 -23.54 1.33 -17.04
N LEU A 31 -23.51 0.59 -18.15
CA LEU A 31 -22.32 -0.12 -18.61
C LEU A 31 -21.26 0.80 -19.23
N LYS A 32 -21.63 2.00 -19.68
CA LYS A 32 -20.67 2.94 -20.32
C LYS A 32 -19.49 3.26 -19.41
N ALA A 33 -19.74 3.42 -18.10
CA ALA A 33 -18.70 3.68 -17.12
C ALA A 33 -17.70 2.51 -16.90
N ARG A 34 -18.00 1.32 -17.44
CA ARG A 34 -17.16 0.12 -17.35
C ARG A 34 -16.35 -0.14 -18.62
N LEU A 35 -16.55 0.64 -19.66
CA LEU A 35 -15.75 0.53 -20.89
C LEU A 35 -14.30 0.94 -20.62
N PRO A 36 -13.33 0.27 -21.26
CA PRO A 36 -11.95 0.73 -21.24
C PRO A 36 -11.87 2.15 -21.82
N ILE A 37 -10.97 2.92 -21.27
CA ILE A 37 -10.72 4.30 -21.70
C ILE A 37 -9.25 4.46 -22.11
N TRP A 38 -8.98 5.41 -23.01
CA TRP A 38 -7.64 5.83 -23.33
C TRP A 38 -7.55 7.34 -23.50
N THR A 39 -6.35 7.89 -23.38
CA THR A 39 -6.08 9.33 -23.47
C THR A 39 -5.24 9.61 -24.71
N PRO A 40 -5.83 10.07 -25.82
CA PRO A 40 -5.11 10.23 -27.09
C PRO A 40 -4.11 11.39 -27.08
N SER A 41 -4.33 12.42 -26.27
CA SER A 41 -3.56 13.66 -26.24
C SER A 41 -2.50 13.71 -25.15
N CYS A 42 -2.33 12.67 -24.35
CA CYS A 42 -1.27 12.58 -23.33
C CYS A 42 -0.78 11.15 -23.19
N ALA A 43 0.53 10.98 -23.29
CA ALA A 43 1.16 9.66 -23.16
C ALA A 43 1.48 9.29 -21.71
N GLU A 44 1.58 10.27 -20.80
CA GLU A 44 1.98 10.03 -19.42
C GLU A 44 1.38 11.08 -18.48
N PHE A 45 0.87 10.60 -17.31
CA PHE A 45 0.38 11.44 -16.23
C PHE A 45 1.14 11.14 -14.94
N ARG A 46 1.23 12.11 -14.04
CA ARG A 46 1.84 11.95 -12.73
C ARG A 46 0.93 11.10 -11.85
N GLY A 47 1.36 9.89 -11.51
CA GLY A 47 0.57 8.93 -10.73
C GLY A 47 -0.68 8.46 -11.49
N ASN A 48 -1.61 7.84 -10.79
CA ASN A 48 -2.87 7.34 -11.37
C ASN A 48 -3.94 8.42 -11.56
N HIS A 49 -3.58 9.70 -11.47
CA HIS A 49 -4.49 10.82 -11.61
C HIS A 49 -4.44 11.41 -13.01
N ARG A 50 -5.56 11.29 -13.73
CA ARG A 50 -5.78 11.89 -15.04
C ARG A 50 -6.36 13.29 -14.86
N ALA A 51 -5.49 14.27 -14.62
CA ALA A 51 -5.84 15.69 -14.56
C ALA A 51 -4.87 16.51 -15.40
N VAL A 52 -5.31 17.66 -15.91
CA VAL A 52 -4.47 18.53 -16.75
C VAL A 52 -3.16 18.89 -16.06
N LYS A 53 -3.21 19.20 -14.76
CA LYS A 53 -2.04 19.54 -13.94
C LYS A 53 -1.05 18.38 -13.75
N ASP A 54 -1.49 17.15 -14.02
CA ASP A 54 -0.70 15.92 -13.83
C ASP A 54 -0.18 15.36 -15.17
N ALA A 55 -0.46 16.02 -16.29
CA ALA A 55 0.02 15.63 -17.61
C ALA A 55 1.53 15.86 -17.71
N LEU A 56 2.32 14.77 -17.75
CA LEU A 56 3.79 14.80 -17.84
C LEU A 56 4.29 14.83 -19.29
N ARG A 57 3.59 14.12 -20.18
CA ARG A 57 3.98 14.03 -21.59
C ARG A 57 2.80 14.26 -22.52
N PRO A 58 2.39 15.53 -22.73
CA PRO A 58 1.40 15.89 -23.73
C PRO A 58 1.88 15.50 -25.13
N LEU A 59 0.94 15.04 -25.96
CA LEU A 59 1.18 14.73 -27.36
C LEU A 59 0.54 15.82 -28.23
N PRO A 60 1.12 16.16 -29.40
CA PRO A 60 0.55 17.13 -30.32
C PRO A 60 -0.64 16.51 -31.07
N ARG A 61 -1.67 16.12 -30.36
CA ARG A 61 -2.85 15.43 -30.87
C ARG A 61 -4.10 16.02 -30.27
N LEU A 62 -5.13 16.18 -31.07
CA LEU A 62 -6.43 16.66 -30.64
C LEU A 62 -7.52 15.65 -31.03
N MET A 63 -8.30 15.21 -30.04
CA MET A 63 -9.48 14.40 -30.27
C MET A 63 -10.71 15.29 -30.40
N LEU A 64 -11.46 15.10 -31.47
CA LEU A 64 -12.68 15.79 -31.80
C LEU A 64 -13.83 14.80 -31.67
N ASP A 65 -14.92 15.19 -31.01
CA ASP A 65 -16.12 14.37 -30.83
C ASP A 65 -17.31 15.05 -31.51
N PHE A 66 -17.91 14.37 -32.47
CA PHE A 66 -19.06 14.81 -33.22
C PHE A 66 -20.27 13.99 -32.78
N ASP A 67 -21.16 14.60 -32.02
CA ASP A 67 -22.38 13.94 -31.48
C ASP A 67 -23.48 13.65 -32.50
N GLN A 68 -23.32 14.11 -33.74
CA GLN A 68 -24.29 13.91 -34.81
C GLN A 68 -24.32 12.43 -35.22
N LYS A 69 -25.37 11.74 -34.80
CA LYS A 69 -25.55 10.30 -35.06
C LYS A 69 -25.79 10.02 -36.54
N GLY A 70 -25.15 8.98 -37.06
CA GLY A 70 -25.37 8.49 -38.42
C GLY A 70 -24.57 9.21 -39.51
N HIS A 71 -23.78 10.23 -39.17
CA HIS A 71 -22.96 10.99 -40.13
C HIS A 71 -21.51 10.56 -40.20
N SER A 72 -21.15 9.45 -39.54
CA SER A 72 -19.75 9.00 -39.46
C SER A 72 -19.08 8.78 -40.82
N LYS A 73 -19.84 8.30 -41.82
CA LYS A 73 -19.33 8.11 -43.17
C LYS A 73 -19.11 9.43 -43.91
N GLU A 74 -19.94 10.44 -43.69
CA GLU A 74 -19.80 11.77 -44.28
C GLU A 74 -18.63 12.50 -43.68
N ILE A 75 -18.48 12.42 -42.34
CA ILE A 75 -17.35 13.01 -41.62
C ILE A 75 -16.06 12.33 -42.06
N LEU A 76 -16.04 10.99 -42.20
CA LEU A 76 -14.88 10.26 -42.71
C LEU A 76 -14.51 10.73 -44.11
N ALA A 77 -15.46 10.80 -45.05
CA ALA A 77 -15.19 11.20 -46.42
C ALA A 77 -14.57 12.60 -46.50
N LYS A 78 -15.12 13.54 -45.72
CA LYS A 78 -14.58 14.91 -45.63
C LYS A 78 -13.19 14.94 -44.95
N ALA A 79 -12.99 14.19 -43.89
CA ALA A 79 -11.70 14.10 -43.23
C ALA A 79 -10.62 13.53 -44.16
N MET A 80 -10.94 12.53 -44.96
CA MET A 80 -10.02 11.94 -45.94
C MET A 80 -9.70 12.89 -47.06
N GLU A 81 -10.71 13.63 -47.61
CA GLU A 81 -10.51 14.68 -48.58
C GLU A 81 -9.54 15.76 -48.07
N LEU A 82 -9.73 16.23 -46.85
CA LEU A 82 -8.88 17.21 -46.20
C LEU A 82 -7.44 16.68 -45.94
N MET A 83 -7.28 15.40 -45.65
CA MET A 83 -6.01 14.75 -45.52
C MET A 83 -5.28 14.62 -46.86
N GLU A 84 -5.96 14.26 -47.95
CA GLU A 84 -5.39 14.19 -49.29
C GLU A 84 -4.96 15.56 -49.81
N GLN A 85 -5.69 16.63 -49.43
CA GLN A 85 -5.33 18.02 -49.72
C GLN A 85 -4.10 18.49 -48.87
N GLY A 86 -3.60 17.67 -47.94
CA GLY A 86 -2.53 18.05 -47.01
C GLY A 86 -2.89 19.14 -46.01
N LYS A 87 -4.21 19.38 -45.79
CA LYS A 87 -4.70 20.43 -44.92
C LYS A 87 -4.72 19.97 -43.45
N TRP A 88 -5.05 18.71 -43.21
CA TRP A 88 -5.12 18.10 -41.89
C TRP A 88 -4.45 16.73 -41.90
N ASP A 89 -3.75 16.41 -40.84
CA ASP A 89 -3.14 15.08 -40.61
C ASP A 89 -4.06 14.26 -39.68
N ILE A 90 -4.77 13.29 -40.26
CA ILE A 90 -5.80 12.48 -39.57
C ILE A 90 -5.09 11.20 -39.05
N LEU A 91 -5.25 10.91 -37.76
CA LEU A 91 -4.65 9.75 -37.11
C LEU A 91 -5.65 8.62 -36.87
N LEU A 92 -6.90 8.93 -36.57
CA LEU A 92 -7.97 7.96 -36.30
C LEU A 92 -9.31 8.58 -36.65
N VAL A 93 -10.22 7.78 -37.23
CA VAL A 93 -11.65 8.07 -37.31
C VAL A 93 -12.39 6.82 -36.84
N GLU A 94 -13.26 6.96 -35.84
CA GLU A 94 -14.04 5.85 -35.31
C GLU A 94 -15.49 6.26 -34.99
N GLU A 95 -16.40 5.30 -35.08
CA GLU A 95 -17.78 5.49 -34.65
C GLU A 95 -17.86 5.24 -33.13
N SER A 96 -18.34 6.20 -32.38
CA SER A 96 -18.50 6.11 -30.93
C SER A 96 -19.61 5.12 -30.54
N VAL A 97 -19.61 4.67 -29.26
CA VAL A 97 -20.61 3.71 -28.73
C VAL A 97 -22.06 4.20 -28.94
N ARG A 98 -22.28 5.51 -29.04
CA ARG A 98 -23.62 6.10 -29.28
C ARG A 98 -23.83 6.54 -30.71
N ARG A 99 -23.02 6.05 -31.66
CA ARG A 99 -23.08 6.37 -33.09
C ARG A 99 -22.76 7.83 -33.46
N GLY A 100 -22.04 8.56 -32.56
CA GLY A 100 -21.33 9.77 -32.93
C GLY A 100 -19.98 9.41 -33.57
N THR A 101 -19.17 10.41 -33.91
CA THR A 101 -17.87 10.18 -34.57
C THR A 101 -16.73 10.82 -33.79
N HIS A 102 -15.71 10.04 -33.46
CA HIS A 102 -14.45 10.56 -32.94
C HIS A 102 -13.47 10.73 -34.10
N VAL A 103 -12.81 11.86 -34.18
CA VAL A 103 -11.68 12.12 -35.10
C VAL A 103 -10.47 12.58 -34.32
N LEU A 104 -9.38 11.85 -34.44
CA LEU A 104 -8.10 12.24 -33.86
C LEU A 104 -7.22 12.87 -34.95
N ILE A 105 -6.78 14.09 -34.74
CA ILE A 105 -5.87 14.81 -35.65
C ILE A 105 -4.55 15.13 -34.99
N THR A 106 -3.50 15.30 -35.77
CA THR A 106 -2.28 15.97 -35.31
C THR A 106 -2.58 17.45 -35.11
N LEU A 107 -2.29 18.00 -33.94
CA LEU A 107 -2.48 19.42 -33.65
C LEU A 107 -1.46 20.24 -34.45
N PRO A 108 -1.87 21.13 -35.36
CA PRO A 108 -0.96 21.92 -36.15
C PRO A 108 -0.08 22.84 -35.31
N GLN A 109 1.17 23.00 -35.72
CA GLN A 109 2.13 23.83 -34.99
C GLN A 109 1.66 25.30 -34.93
N GLY A 110 1.61 25.88 -33.75
CA GLY A 110 1.20 27.27 -33.52
C GLY A 110 -0.32 27.47 -33.36
N MET A 111 -1.14 26.43 -33.49
CA MET A 111 -2.57 26.49 -33.19
C MET A 111 -2.87 26.01 -31.76
N THR A 112 -3.77 26.68 -31.10
CA THR A 112 -4.39 26.18 -29.87
C THR A 112 -5.38 25.06 -30.17
N PRO A 113 -5.68 24.16 -29.24
CA PRO A 113 -6.72 23.14 -29.41
C PRO A 113 -8.09 23.71 -29.80
N GLN A 114 -8.43 24.89 -29.30
CA GLN A 114 -9.70 25.58 -29.62
C GLN A 114 -9.73 26.07 -31.04
N GLU A 115 -8.66 26.70 -31.54
CA GLU A 115 -8.52 27.15 -32.90
C GLU A 115 -8.56 25.96 -33.88
N ALA A 116 -7.81 24.91 -33.60
CA ALA A 116 -7.78 23.70 -34.41
C ALA A 116 -9.15 23.03 -34.46
N GLN A 117 -9.89 22.96 -33.35
CA GLN A 117 -11.25 22.43 -33.29
C GLN A 117 -12.23 23.28 -34.13
N GLY A 118 -12.15 24.60 -34.01
CA GLY A 118 -13.01 25.52 -34.77
C GLY A 118 -12.75 25.42 -36.27
N HIS A 119 -11.48 25.42 -36.68
CA HIS A 119 -11.11 25.30 -38.09
C HIS A 119 -11.48 23.94 -38.68
N PHE A 120 -11.18 22.85 -37.98
CA PHE A 120 -11.54 21.51 -38.45
C PHE A 120 -13.04 21.32 -38.55
N SER A 121 -13.81 21.80 -37.56
CA SER A 121 -15.29 21.76 -37.60
C SER A 121 -15.87 22.50 -38.78
N ALA A 122 -15.33 23.70 -39.09
CA ALA A 122 -15.74 24.48 -40.25
C ALA A 122 -15.40 23.77 -41.56
N ASP A 123 -14.22 23.15 -41.67
CA ASP A 123 -13.77 22.46 -42.87
C ASP A 123 -14.56 21.17 -43.14
N VAL A 124 -14.90 20.42 -42.10
CA VAL A 124 -15.74 19.19 -42.23
C VAL A 124 -17.21 19.51 -42.39
N GLY A 125 -17.65 20.68 -41.95
CA GLY A 125 -19.06 21.13 -42.01
C GLY A 125 -19.93 20.57 -40.89
N PHE A 126 -19.31 20.03 -39.81
CA PHE A 126 -19.99 19.50 -38.64
C PHE A 126 -19.38 20.14 -37.36
N GLN A 127 -20.24 20.40 -36.38
CA GLN A 127 -19.79 21.02 -35.13
C GLN A 127 -19.32 19.95 -34.14
N ALA A 128 -18.05 20.01 -33.72
CA ALA A 128 -17.54 19.18 -32.66
C ALA A 128 -17.96 19.69 -31.26
N ASP A 129 -18.02 18.78 -30.26
CA ASP A 129 -18.36 19.12 -28.88
C ASP A 129 -17.35 20.13 -28.31
N PRO A 130 -17.80 21.34 -27.93
CA PRO A 130 -16.90 22.38 -27.40
C PRO A 130 -16.28 22.05 -26.06
N ALA A 131 -16.71 21.00 -25.37
CA ALA A 131 -16.18 20.59 -24.06
C ALA A 131 -14.82 19.86 -24.12
N LEU A 132 -14.37 19.44 -25.33
CA LEU A 132 -13.15 18.63 -25.51
C LEU A 132 -11.88 19.48 -25.70
N LYS A 133 -11.45 20.18 -24.64
CA LYS A 133 -10.35 21.16 -24.74
C LYS A 133 -9.09 20.81 -23.96
N ASP A 134 -9.09 19.75 -23.15
CA ASP A 134 -8.00 19.48 -22.26
C ASP A 134 -7.19 18.22 -22.65
N VAL A 135 -5.90 18.25 -22.32
CA VAL A 135 -4.94 17.18 -22.58
C VAL A 135 -5.23 15.89 -21.82
N ALA A 136 -6.01 15.96 -20.75
CA ALA A 136 -6.39 14.84 -19.91
C ALA A 136 -7.69 14.15 -20.35
N ARG A 137 -8.30 14.60 -21.46
CA ARG A 137 -9.53 14.01 -21.97
C ARG A 137 -9.31 12.55 -22.37
N CYS A 138 -10.21 11.69 -21.92
CA CYS A 138 -10.25 10.29 -22.34
C CYS A 138 -11.47 10.03 -23.21
N ILE A 139 -11.35 9.01 -24.04
CA ILE A 139 -12.45 8.44 -24.81
C ILE A 139 -12.63 6.97 -24.45
N TYR A 140 -13.85 6.49 -24.62
CA TYR A 140 -14.17 5.08 -24.44
C TYR A 140 -13.71 4.27 -25.66
N MET A 141 -13.06 3.15 -25.42
CA MET A 141 -12.68 2.26 -26.52
C MET A 141 -13.90 1.58 -27.12
N VAL A 142 -13.88 1.45 -28.42
CA VAL A 142 -14.91 0.77 -29.21
C VAL A 142 -14.31 -0.45 -29.91
N PRO A 143 -15.12 -1.46 -30.32
CA PRO A 143 -14.63 -2.62 -31.05
C PRO A 143 -13.92 -2.24 -32.36
N GLU A 144 -13.07 -3.14 -32.87
CA GLU A 144 -12.31 -2.92 -34.10
C GLU A 144 -13.21 -2.58 -35.32
N GLU A 145 -14.41 -3.17 -35.39
CA GLU A 145 -15.39 -2.90 -36.45
C GLU A 145 -15.92 -1.47 -36.47
N ASN A 146 -15.78 -0.72 -35.39
CA ASN A 146 -16.17 0.69 -35.29
C ASN A 146 -15.04 1.64 -35.73
N VAL A 147 -13.81 1.13 -35.94
CA VAL A 147 -12.70 1.92 -36.46
C VAL A 147 -12.85 2.07 -37.96
N LEU A 148 -13.09 3.30 -38.44
CA LEU A 148 -13.34 3.62 -39.85
C LEU A 148 -12.02 3.94 -40.59
N PHE A 149 -11.07 4.54 -39.91
CA PHE A 149 -9.74 4.85 -40.42
C PHE A 149 -8.71 4.84 -39.28
N LEU A 150 -7.52 4.28 -39.54
CA LEU A 150 -6.38 4.27 -38.62
C LEU A 150 -5.09 4.49 -39.37
N SER A 151 -4.36 5.53 -39.02
CA SER A 151 -3.02 5.85 -39.58
C SER A 151 -1.92 5.17 -38.79
N ASP A 152 -0.91 4.61 -39.48
CA ASP A 152 0.29 4.07 -38.83
C ASP A 152 1.08 5.14 -38.05
N LYS A 153 0.95 6.41 -38.44
CA LYS A 153 1.55 7.55 -37.72
C LYS A 153 1.09 7.67 -36.25
N LEU A 154 -0.05 7.06 -35.89
CA LEU A 154 -0.53 7.03 -34.51
C LEU A 154 0.50 6.35 -33.57
N TRP A 155 1.32 5.43 -34.09
CA TRP A 155 2.29 4.66 -33.33
C TRP A 155 3.74 5.12 -33.54
N GLU A 156 3.98 6.06 -34.48
CA GLU A 156 5.30 6.64 -34.65
C GLU A 156 5.65 7.49 -33.44
N GLN A 157 6.88 7.29 -32.89
CA GLN A 157 7.40 8.17 -31.85
C GLN A 157 7.67 9.53 -32.47
N THR A 158 6.79 10.47 -32.24
CA THR A 158 7.01 11.86 -32.63
C THR A 158 8.22 12.38 -31.86
N PRO A 159 9.25 12.93 -32.50
CA PRO A 159 10.33 13.62 -31.79
C PRO A 159 9.74 14.70 -30.89
N PRO A 160 10.35 15.05 -29.75
CA PRO A 160 9.85 16.08 -28.85
C PRO A 160 9.78 17.41 -29.60
N GLN A 161 8.57 17.72 -30.08
CA GLN A 161 8.23 19.03 -30.58
C GLN A 161 7.91 19.97 -29.42
N PRO A 162 8.10 21.29 -29.54
CA PRO A 162 7.66 22.23 -28.52
C PRO A 162 6.20 21.97 -28.18
N SER A 163 5.89 21.79 -26.89
CA SER A 163 4.60 21.39 -26.37
C SER A 163 3.48 22.22 -26.97
N PRO A 164 2.34 21.61 -27.40
CA PRO A 164 1.17 22.35 -27.80
C PRO A 164 0.71 23.26 -26.66
N LEU A 165 0.16 24.41 -26.99
CA LEU A 165 -0.37 25.39 -26.04
C LEU A 165 -1.65 24.86 -25.37
N TRP A 166 -1.52 23.83 -24.53
CA TRP A 166 -2.61 23.37 -23.68
C TRP A 166 -2.70 24.23 -22.43
N GLU A 167 -3.83 24.84 -22.17
CA GLU A 167 -4.06 25.56 -20.93
C GLU A 167 -3.92 24.59 -19.73
N GLY A 168 -2.98 24.87 -18.82
CA GLY A 168 -2.74 24.11 -17.59
C GLY A 168 -1.81 22.89 -17.69
N ALA A 169 -1.25 22.56 -18.86
CA ALA A 169 -0.23 21.52 -18.95
C ALA A 169 1.13 22.01 -18.46
N VAL A 170 1.76 21.27 -17.57
CA VAL A 170 3.14 21.53 -17.14
C VAL A 170 4.07 21.15 -18.29
N THR A 171 4.59 22.14 -19.00
CA THR A 171 5.58 21.91 -20.08
C THR A 171 6.90 21.46 -19.46
N THR A 172 7.25 20.19 -19.62
CA THR A 172 8.64 19.74 -19.47
C THR A 172 9.37 19.93 -20.80
N ALA A 173 9.55 21.18 -21.21
CA ALA A 173 10.56 21.48 -22.21
C ALA A 173 11.93 21.28 -21.57
N SER A 174 12.84 20.63 -22.27
CA SER A 174 14.24 20.43 -21.92
C SER A 174 15.10 21.72 -22.02
N THR A 175 14.56 22.80 -21.53
CA THR A 175 15.26 23.97 -21.03
C THR A 175 14.69 24.16 -19.61
N ALA A 176 15.54 23.87 -18.60
CA ALA A 176 15.16 24.05 -17.22
C ALA A 176 14.47 25.41 -17.06
N PRO A 177 13.20 25.47 -16.60
CA PRO A 177 12.66 26.73 -16.18
C PRO A 177 13.55 27.19 -15.02
N ALA A 178 13.99 28.45 -15.05
CA ALA A 178 14.61 29.09 -13.91
C ALA A 178 13.57 29.06 -12.79
N LEU A 179 13.62 28.01 -11.96
CA LEU A 179 12.93 28.04 -10.68
C LEU A 179 13.51 29.20 -9.89
N PRO A 180 12.69 29.97 -9.17
CA PRO A 180 13.18 31.01 -8.32
C PRO A 180 14.27 30.41 -7.42
N PRO A 181 15.34 31.17 -7.10
CA PRO A 181 16.40 30.66 -6.24
C PRO A 181 15.79 30.16 -4.94
N ILE A 182 15.88 28.85 -4.69
CA ILE A 182 15.47 28.28 -3.42
C ILE A 182 16.49 28.81 -2.41
N GLU A 183 16.06 29.72 -1.56
CA GLU A 183 16.87 30.17 -0.44
C GLU A 183 16.99 29.05 0.58
N GLY A 184 18.14 28.39 0.58
CA GLY A 184 18.45 27.20 1.38
C GLY A 184 18.38 25.92 0.54
N GLY A 185 19.39 25.05 0.65
CA GLY A 185 19.37 23.71 0.06
C GLY A 185 18.13 22.92 0.48
N MET A 186 17.82 21.86 -0.26
CA MET A 186 16.66 20.99 0.06
C MET A 186 16.58 20.68 1.56
N PRO A 187 15.41 20.84 2.21
CA PRO A 187 15.23 20.37 3.58
C PRO A 187 15.64 18.91 3.72
N GLU A 188 16.19 18.54 4.87
CA GLU A 188 16.67 17.16 5.11
C GLU A 188 15.62 16.06 4.84
N GLY A 189 14.32 16.37 4.88
CA GLY A 189 13.21 15.47 4.59
C GLY A 189 12.85 15.30 3.10
N GLN A 190 13.48 16.04 2.17
CA GLN A 190 13.17 15.97 0.72
C GLN A 190 14.32 15.42 -0.14
N ARG A 191 15.16 14.58 0.44
CA ARG A 191 16.30 13.96 -0.26
C ARG A 191 15.78 12.99 -1.32
N GLY A 192 16.24 13.14 -2.55
CA GLY A 192 15.96 12.17 -3.61
C GLY A 192 16.60 10.80 -3.32
N SER A 193 15.97 9.73 -3.77
CA SER A 193 16.43 8.34 -3.60
C SER A 193 17.92 8.14 -3.92
N LEU A 194 18.42 8.77 -4.99
CA LEU A 194 19.82 8.70 -5.42
C LEU A 194 20.80 9.26 -4.38
N VAL A 195 20.46 10.41 -3.77
CA VAL A 195 21.31 11.04 -2.73
C VAL A 195 21.38 10.18 -1.49
N GLN A 196 20.27 9.60 -1.06
CA GLN A 196 20.22 8.68 0.09
C GLN A 196 21.05 7.43 -0.13
N ILE A 197 20.93 6.81 -1.31
CA ILE A 197 21.72 5.61 -1.65
C ILE A 197 23.22 5.94 -1.68
N LEU A 198 23.59 7.13 -2.19
CA LEU A 198 24.97 7.57 -2.20
C LEU A 198 25.49 7.85 -0.78
N GLU A 199 24.71 8.49 0.10
CA GLU A 199 25.02 8.67 1.52
C GLU A 199 25.33 7.33 2.19
N ASP A 200 24.46 6.33 1.98
CA ASP A 200 24.62 4.99 2.54
C ASP A 200 25.90 4.28 2.02
N GLN A 201 26.20 4.42 0.72
CA GLN A 201 27.42 3.84 0.13
C GLN A 201 28.70 4.50 0.64
N LEU A 202 28.62 5.75 1.11
CA LEU A 202 29.74 6.49 1.68
C LEU A 202 29.87 6.33 3.21
N GLY A 203 29.02 5.52 3.83
CA GLY A 203 29.09 5.22 5.28
C GLY A 203 28.17 6.06 6.15
N GLY A 204 27.23 6.80 5.57
CA GLY A 204 26.27 7.66 6.24
C GLY A 204 26.79 9.07 6.52
N ILE A 205 25.90 9.93 7.06
CA ILE A 205 26.20 11.34 7.33
C ILE A 205 27.18 11.45 8.51
N PRO A 206 28.34 12.11 8.37
CA PRO A 206 29.31 12.22 9.44
C PRO A 206 28.82 13.11 10.58
N THR A 207 29.18 12.75 11.80
CA THR A 207 29.10 13.61 12.97
C THR A 207 30.10 14.78 12.87
N HIS A 208 29.98 15.81 13.72
CA HIS A 208 30.78 17.05 13.69
C HIS A 208 32.26 16.89 13.28
N GLY A 209 32.75 17.76 12.40
CA GLY A 209 34.15 17.94 12.03
C GLY A 209 34.55 17.50 10.61
N SER A 210 33.83 16.60 9.95
CA SER A 210 34.15 16.10 8.60
C SER A 210 33.09 16.44 7.52
N ARG A 211 32.12 17.29 7.84
CA ARG A 211 30.98 17.61 6.95
C ARG A 211 31.42 18.18 5.60
N ASN A 212 32.38 19.09 5.62
CA ASN A 212 32.86 19.75 4.41
C ASN A 212 33.52 18.76 3.42
N ASN A 213 34.31 17.81 3.97
CA ASN A 213 34.89 16.73 3.17
C ASN A 213 33.81 15.76 2.65
N PHE A 214 32.77 15.53 3.43
CA PHE A 214 31.64 14.71 3.00
C PHE A 214 30.87 15.37 1.86
N ILE A 215 30.52 16.67 1.98
CA ILE A 215 29.89 17.47 0.92
C ILE A 215 30.74 17.44 -0.34
N PHE A 216 32.05 17.63 -0.21
CA PHE A 216 32.99 17.56 -1.35
C PHE A 216 32.94 16.18 -2.02
N THR A 217 32.98 15.09 -1.25
CA THR A 217 32.94 13.72 -1.76
C THR A 217 31.61 13.43 -2.46
N MET A 218 30.49 13.82 -1.84
CA MET A 218 29.15 13.71 -2.45
C MET A 218 29.06 14.45 -3.76
N ALA A 219 29.52 15.69 -3.81
CA ALA A 219 29.53 16.51 -5.02
C ALA A 219 30.43 15.91 -6.11
N CYS A 220 31.61 15.35 -5.77
CA CYS A 220 32.47 14.62 -6.70
C CYS A 220 31.81 13.40 -7.35
N HIS A 221 30.87 12.75 -6.66
CA HIS A 221 30.09 11.65 -7.21
C HIS A 221 28.89 12.15 -8.02
N LEU A 222 28.14 13.13 -7.53
CA LEU A 222 26.95 13.67 -8.17
C LEU A 222 27.24 14.41 -9.48
N ARG A 223 28.45 14.97 -9.66
CA ARG A 223 28.86 15.68 -10.89
C ARG A 223 28.63 14.85 -12.17
N TYR A 224 28.78 13.52 -12.09
CA TYR A 224 28.60 12.63 -13.26
C TYR A 224 27.13 12.53 -13.73
N VAL A 225 26.18 12.76 -12.87
CA VAL A 225 24.74 12.74 -13.20
C VAL A 225 24.17 14.15 -13.35
N CYS A 226 24.91 15.17 -12.89
CA CYS A 226 24.54 16.57 -12.98
C CYS A 226 25.36 17.34 -14.06
N ASN A 227 26.04 16.65 -14.97
CA ASN A 227 26.83 17.21 -16.05
C ASN A 227 27.85 18.26 -15.58
N ASP A 228 28.53 18.04 -14.45
CA ASP A 228 29.45 18.99 -13.80
C ASP A 228 28.82 20.36 -13.47
N ASP A 229 27.50 20.49 -13.44
CA ASP A 229 26.80 21.71 -13.09
C ASP A 229 26.66 21.87 -11.56
N PRO A 230 27.38 22.82 -10.93
CA PRO A 230 27.35 23.04 -9.50
C PRO A 230 25.98 23.53 -8.99
N GLU A 231 25.23 24.26 -9.82
CA GLU A 231 23.88 24.74 -9.43
C GLU A 231 22.88 23.59 -9.42
N TRP A 232 23.05 22.60 -10.28
CA TRP A 232 22.20 21.41 -10.29
C TRP A 232 22.51 20.49 -9.10
N ILE A 233 23.79 20.31 -8.78
CA ILE A 233 24.20 19.58 -7.57
C ILE A 233 23.64 20.27 -6.32
N ALA A 234 23.68 21.61 -6.27
CA ALA A 234 23.15 22.38 -5.16
C ALA A 234 21.62 22.26 -4.97
N ARG A 235 20.86 21.87 -5.99
CA ARG A 235 19.40 21.61 -5.88
C ARG A 235 19.10 20.30 -5.20
N ILE A 236 19.95 19.29 -5.32
CA ILE A 236 19.70 17.92 -4.83
C ILE A 236 20.50 17.56 -3.59
N LEU A 237 21.65 18.22 -3.35
CA LEU A 237 22.51 17.94 -2.21
C LEU A 237 22.13 18.78 -0.99
N PRO A 238 21.80 18.16 0.16
CA PRO A 238 21.54 18.90 1.39
C PRO A 238 22.73 19.67 1.92
N THR A 239 22.50 20.72 2.68
CA THR A 239 23.59 21.52 3.30
C THR A 239 24.29 20.80 4.46
N TYR A 240 23.65 19.76 5.03
CA TYR A 240 24.11 19.02 6.23
C TYR A 240 24.45 19.97 7.43
N GLY A 241 23.78 21.12 7.48
CA GLY A 241 24.03 22.13 8.52
C GLY A 241 25.31 22.96 8.31
N GLU A 242 25.92 22.95 7.13
CA GLU A 242 27.04 23.83 6.77
C GLU A 242 26.52 25.20 6.30
N ASN A 243 27.34 26.24 6.46
CA ASN A 243 27.05 27.58 5.94
C ASN A 243 26.91 27.55 4.40
N ARG A 244 25.88 28.20 3.85
CA ARG A 244 25.55 28.18 2.43
C ARG A 244 26.68 28.61 1.50
N GLU A 245 27.44 29.63 1.88
CA GLU A 245 28.56 30.13 1.05
C GLU A 245 29.70 29.10 0.99
N LYS A 246 30.06 28.50 2.13
CA LYS A 246 31.05 27.44 2.20
C LYS A 246 30.60 26.18 1.48
N TRP A 247 29.33 25.79 1.69
CA TRP A 247 28.73 24.64 1.02
C TRP A 247 28.76 24.80 -0.49
N MET A 248 28.34 25.97 -1.01
CA MET A 248 28.38 26.25 -2.46
C MET A 248 29.81 26.34 -3.02
N ALA A 249 30.73 26.92 -2.28
CA ALA A 249 32.16 26.96 -2.65
C ALA A 249 32.74 25.53 -2.71
N THR A 250 32.33 24.65 -1.80
CA THR A 250 32.75 23.23 -1.78
C THR A 250 32.24 22.48 -3.02
N ILE A 251 30.98 22.67 -3.39
CA ILE A 251 30.37 22.08 -4.59
C ILE A 251 31.11 22.55 -5.85
N ARG A 252 31.32 23.85 -6.01
CA ARG A 252 32.08 24.43 -7.14
C ARG A 252 33.51 23.89 -7.21
N SER A 253 34.17 23.74 -6.06
CA SER A 253 35.50 23.14 -5.99
C SER A 253 35.53 21.67 -6.45
N ALA A 254 34.49 20.90 -6.15
CA ALA A 254 34.35 19.51 -6.58
C ALA A 254 34.18 19.39 -8.10
N CYS A 255 33.40 20.29 -8.71
CA CYS A 255 33.21 20.34 -10.15
C CYS A 255 34.48 20.77 -10.90
N ASN A 256 35.28 21.71 -10.33
CA ASN A 256 36.45 22.27 -11.01
C ASN A 256 37.74 21.43 -10.87
N ARG A 257 37.90 20.66 -9.78
CA ARG A 257 39.17 19.96 -9.47
C ARG A 257 39.32 18.56 -10.05
N ASN A 258 38.28 17.87 -10.42
CA ASN A 258 38.35 16.45 -10.79
C ASN A 258 37.72 16.19 -12.15
N GLN A 259 38.46 16.44 -13.20
CA GLN A 259 38.08 16.07 -14.57
C GLN A 259 38.47 14.61 -14.91
N THR A 260 38.12 13.65 -14.09
CA THR A 260 38.24 12.25 -14.49
C THR A 260 37.05 11.88 -15.37
N PRO A 261 37.29 11.42 -16.62
CA PRO A 261 36.22 11.14 -17.58
C PRO A 261 35.42 9.87 -17.19
N HIS A 262 35.93 9.07 -16.27
CA HIS A 262 35.30 7.81 -15.89
C HIS A 262 34.55 7.92 -14.58
N MET A 263 33.26 7.54 -14.61
CA MET A 263 32.41 7.47 -13.43
C MET A 263 33.01 6.52 -12.38
N SER A 264 33.02 6.94 -11.12
CA SER A 264 33.52 6.13 -10.01
C SER A 264 32.73 4.84 -9.84
N ARG A 265 33.39 3.76 -9.36
CA ARG A 265 32.71 2.47 -9.08
C ARG A 265 31.57 2.62 -8.08
N ILE A 266 31.70 3.54 -7.12
CA ILE A 266 30.63 3.83 -6.14
C ILE A 266 29.40 4.38 -6.88
N MET A 267 29.56 5.36 -7.75
CA MET A 267 28.46 5.96 -8.49
C MET A 267 27.82 4.97 -9.47
N GLN A 268 28.62 4.14 -10.14
CA GLN A 268 28.09 3.05 -10.98
C GLN A 268 27.20 2.10 -10.19
N ARG A 269 27.62 1.74 -8.96
CA ARG A 269 26.83 0.90 -8.06
C ARG A 269 25.55 1.59 -7.60
N VAL A 270 25.62 2.87 -7.25
CA VAL A 270 24.45 3.68 -6.87
C VAL A 270 23.43 3.71 -8.01
N LEU A 271 23.85 3.99 -9.23
CA LEU A 271 22.98 4.00 -10.40
C LEU A 271 22.39 2.62 -10.71
N ALA A 272 23.15 1.54 -10.50
CA ALA A 272 22.62 0.18 -10.66
C ALA A 272 21.52 -0.11 -9.63
N ILE A 273 21.71 0.31 -8.38
CA ILE A 273 20.69 0.17 -7.31
C ILE A 273 19.45 1.01 -7.65
N CYS A 274 19.61 2.25 -8.13
CA CYS A 274 18.49 3.10 -8.55
C CYS A 274 17.68 2.43 -9.66
N LYS A 275 18.36 1.96 -10.73
CA LYS A 275 17.71 1.26 -11.85
C LYS A 275 17.00 -0.03 -11.42
N GLU A 276 17.59 -0.77 -10.48
CA GLU A 276 16.95 -1.98 -9.94
C GLU A 276 15.70 -1.64 -9.15
N ARG A 277 15.72 -0.57 -8.33
CA ARG A 277 14.53 -0.06 -7.64
C ARG A 277 13.45 0.43 -8.58
N GLU A 278 13.82 1.25 -9.59
CA GLU A 278 12.87 1.73 -10.59
C GLU A 278 12.22 0.56 -11.35
N ARG A 279 12.99 -0.51 -11.62
CA ARG A 279 12.48 -1.73 -12.25
C ARG A 279 11.57 -2.53 -11.32
N GLU A 280 11.94 -2.67 -10.04
CA GLU A 280 11.10 -3.31 -9.02
C GLU A 280 9.80 -2.53 -8.79
N GLU A 281 9.85 -1.19 -8.79
CA GLU A 281 8.68 -0.32 -8.70
C GLU A 281 7.80 -0.44 -9.96
N GLN A 282 8.38 -0.50 -11.16
CA GLN A 282 7.66 -0.70 -12.41
C GLN A 282 7.01 -2.09 -12.50
N GLU A 283 7.72 -3.15 -12.10
CA GLU A 283 7.18 -4.53 -12.05
C GLU A 283 6.06 -4.65 -11.01
N ALA A 284 6.09 -3.88 -9.90
CA ALA A 284 5.01 -3.81 -8.92
C ALA A 284 3.79 -2.99 -9.40
N GLU A 285 4.02 -1.98 -10.25
CA GLU A 285 2.95 -1.21 -10.90
C GLU A 285 2.26 -1.99 -12.02
N GLU A 286 2.94 -2.96 -12.66
CA GLU A 286 2.40 -3.77 -13.76
C GLU A 286 1.29 -4.72 -13.33
N ASN A 287 1.24 -5.15 -12.06
CA ASN A 287 0.17 -6.01 -11.56
C ASN A 287 -0.16 -5.74 -10.07
N PRO A 288 -1.06 -4.79 -9.78
CA PRO A 288 -1.45 -4.42 -8.41
C PRO A 288 -2.11 -5.55 -7.61
N ASP A 289 -2.52 -6.63 -8.27
CA ASP A 289 -3.10 -7.82 -7.63
C ASP A 289 -2.04 -8.79 -7.09
N LEU A 290 -0.76 -8.55 -7.37
CA LEU A 290 0.34 -9.35 -6.84
C LEU A 290 1.05 -8.64 -5.67
N PRO A 291 1.51 -9.39 -4.66
CA PRO A 291 2.27 -8.80 -3.56
C PRO A 291 3.66 -8.34 -4.05
N PRO A 292 4.27 -7.34 -3.34
CA PRO A 292 5.60 -6.83 -3.67
C PRO A 292 6.65 -7.93 -3.78
N GLN A 293 7.49 -7.88 -4.80
CA GLN A 293 8.53 -8.87 -5.03
C GLN A 293 9.61 -8.84 -3.94
N MET A 294 10.07 -10.02 -3.52
CA MET A 294 11.10 -10.15 -2.50
C MET A 294 12.48 -9.72 -3.04
N PRO A 295 13.26 -8.91 -2.29
CA PRO A 295 14.59 -8.49 -2.71
C PRO A 295 15.50 -9.69 -3.01
N ARG A 296 16.31 -9.58 -4.06
CA ARG A 296 17.28 -10.64 -4.43
C ARG A 296 18.40 -10.81 -3.39
N VAL A 297 18.80 -9.71 -2.76
CA VAL A 297 19.85 -9.71 -1.73
C VAL A 297 19.23 -9.66 -0.35
N LEU A 298 19.41 -10.74 0.41
CA LEU A 298 18.75 -10.96 1.69
C LEU A 298 19.74 -10.88 2.87
N PRO A 299 19.28 -10.51 4.08
CA PRO A 299 20.06 -10.66 5.29
C PRO A 299 20.55 -12.11 5.46
N PRO A 300 21.78 -12.34 5.96
CA PRO A 300 22.37 -13.68 6.01
C PRO A 300 21.48 -14.73 6.65
N LEU A 301 20.86 -14.44 7.79
CA LEU A 301 19.93 -15.35 8.47
C LEU A 301 18.69 -15.66 7.60
N ILE A 302 18.09 -14.66 6.98
CA ILE A 302 16.91 -14.88 6.14
C ILE A 302 17.30 -15.71 4.91
N ARG A 303 18.44 -15.39 4.27
CA ARG A 303 18.97 -16.16 3.15
C ARG A 303 19.17 -17.63 3.51
N LEU A 304 19.71 -17.93 4.69
CA LEU A 304 19.84 -19.29 5.20
C LEU A 304 18.47 -19.94 5.36
N LEU A 305 17.54 -19.30 6.06
CA LEU A 305 16.22 -19.88 6.38
C LEU A 305 15.37 -20.17 5.16
N VAL A 306 15.53 -19.41 4.07
CA VAL A 306 14.80 -19.65 2.81
C VAL A 306 15.59 -20.46 1.80
N SER A 307 16.84 -20.87 2.09
CA SER A 307 17.74 -21.50 1.12
C SER A 307 17.24 -22.83 0.58
N LYS A 308 16.48 -23.58 1.39
CA LYS A 308 15.91 -24.89 1.03
C LYS A 308 14.46 -24.80 0.55
N THR A 309 13.93 -23.58 0.38
CA THR A 309 12.53 -23.29 0.05
C THR A 309 12.42 -22.90 -1.43
N PRO A 310 11.46 -23.45 -2.19
CA PRO A 310 11.16 -23.00 -3.55
C PRO A 310 10.81 -21.49 -3.61
N ASP A 311 11.17 -20.82 -4.70
CA ASP A 311 11.08 -19.34 -4.82
C ASP A 311 9.68 -18.80 -4.51
N ILE A 312 8.63 -19.44 -5.00
CA ILE A 312 7.23 -19.05 -4.77
C ILE A 312 6.85 -19.00 -3.27
N TYR A 313 7.54 -19.79 -2.43
CA TYR A 313 7.25 -19.88 -0.99
C TYR A 313 8.19 -19.03 -0.13
N LYS A 314 9.32 -18.54 -0.68
CA LYS A 314 10.31 -17.76 0.07
C LYS A 314 9.71 -16.54 0.77
N PRO A 315 8.82 -15.73 0.16
CA PRO A 315 8.19 -14.61 0.86
C PRO A 315 7.39 -15.03 2.09
N ALA A 316 6.60 -16.10 1.99
CA ALA A 316 5.81 -16.60 3.12
C ALA A 316 6.71 -17.10 4.27
N VAL A 317 7.78 -17.85 3.95
CA VAL A 317 8.74 -18.33 4.95
C VAL A 317 9.48 -17.15 5.60
N ALA A 318 9.94 -16.17 4.80
CA ALA A 318 10.66 -14.99 5.29
C ALA A 318 9.84 -14.14 6.29
N HIS A 319 8.53 -14.17 6.21
CA HIS A 319 7.64 -13.56 7.19
C HIS A 319 7.37 -14.45 8.41
N ALA A 320 7.14 -15.74 8.18
CA ALA A 320 6.69 -16.67 9.21
C ALA A 320 7.80 -17.09 10.20
N VAL A 321 9.08 -16.90 9.89
CA VAL A 321 10.19 -17.27 10.80
C VAL A 321 10.33 -16.33 12.00
N PHE A 322 9.85 -15.09 11.91
CA PHE A 322 10.08 -14.09 12.94
C PHE A 322 9.43 -14.39 14.30
N PRO A 323 8.18 -14.88 14.38
CA PRO A 323 7.60 -15.26 15.68
C PRO A 323 8.45 -16.32 16.41
N ALA A 324 8.94 -17.32 15.69
CA ALA A 324 9.82 -18.36 16.26
C ALA A 324 11.19 -17.81 16.70
N LEU A 325 11.83 -16.97 15.87
CA LEU A 325 13.10 -16.31 16.24
C LEU A 325 12.93 -15.42 17.48
N ALA A 326 11.88 -14.63 17.53
CA ALA A 326 11.59 -13.72 18.63
C ALA A 326 11.33 -14.46 19.96
N THR A 327 10.88 -15.71 19.92
CA THR A 327 10.62 -16.54 21.11
C THR A 327 11.90 -16.86 21.90
N HIS A 328 13.08 -16.78 21.28
CA HIS A 328 14.37 -16.97 21.94
C HIS A 328 14.79 -15.76 22.79
N LEU A 329 14.23 -14.58 22.54
CA LEU A 329 14.55 -13.37 23.31
C LEU A 329 13.88 -13.42 24.67
N TRP A 330 14.69 -13.31 25.74
CA TRP A 330 14.23 -13.33 27.11
C TRP A 330 14.76 -12.12 27.87
N GLN A 331 13.86 -11.40 28.55
CA GLN A 331 14.21 -10.16 29.25
C GLN A 331 14.93 -9.13 28.37
N THR A 332 14.58 -9.10 27.07
CA THR A 332 15.16 -8.23 26.06
C THR A 332 14.12 -7.21 25.61
N ARG A 333 14.51 -5.94 25.57
CA ARG A 333 13.64 -4.83 25.19
C ARG A 333 14.32 -3.96 24.14
N PHE A 334 13.50 -3.29 23.33
CA PHE A 334 13.91 -2.41 22.25
C PHE A 334 13.16 -1.10 22.35
N ARG A 335 13.88 0.03 22.38
CA ARG A 335 13.27 1.35 22.45
C ARG A 335 12.92 1.85 21.05
N TYR A 336 11.62 1.97 20.79
CA TYR A 336 11.12 2.51 19.54
C TYR A 336 11.31 4.02 19.45
N ILE A 337 10.98 4.62 18.29
CA ILE A 337 11.18 6.05 18.03
C ILE A 337 10.29 6.99 18.87
N ASP A 338 9.19 6.48 19.41
CA ASP A 338 8.28 7.16 20.35
C ASP A 338 8.73 7.06 21.82
N ASN A 339 9.94 6.52 22.07
CA ASN A 339 10.52 6.24 23.37
C ASN A 339 9.81 5.13 24.18
N VAL A 340 8.87 4.41 23.59
CA VAL A 340 8.26 3.24 24.22
C VAL A 340 9.18 2.04 24.07
N GLU A 341 9.35 1.27 25.17
CA GLU A 341 10.11 0.03 25.17
C GLU A 341 9.18 -1.14 24.83
N HIS A 342 9.52 -1.84 23.75
CA HIS A 342 8.81 -3.03 23.26
C HIS A 342 9.61 -4.29 23.54
N GLU A 343 8.94 -5.36 23.85
CA GLU A 343 9.44 -6.73 23.75
C GLU A 343 9.16 -7.26 22.35
N ALA A 344 9.88 -8.28 21.89
CA ALA A 344 9.75 -8.81 20.54
C ALA A 344 8.50 -9.70 20.39
N THR A 345 7.31 -9.15 20.60
CA THR A 345 6.07 -9.85 20.30
C THR A 345 5.78 -9.76 18.82
N LEU A 346 5.81 -10.90 18.13
CA LEU A 346 5.55 -11.02 16.71
C LEU A 346 4.53 -12.12 16.46
N MET A 347 3.51 -11.77 15.70
CA MET A 347 2.39 -12.63 15.34
C MET A 347 2.27 -12.66 13.83
N ASN A 348 2.08 -13.83 13.23
CA ASN A 348 2.01 -13.94 11.78
C ASN A 348 0.86 -14.83 11.30
N VAL A 349 0.15 -14.37 10.27
CA VAL A 349 -0.91 -15.15 9.61
C VAL A 349 -0.59 -15.33 8.13
N LEU A 350 -0.45 -16.56 7.71
CA LEU A 350 -0.31 -16.95 6.31
C LEU A 350 -1.69 -17.24 5.71
N MET A 351 -2.18 -16.33 4.87
CA MET A 351 -3.45 -16.46 4.15
C MET A 351 -3.18 -16.81 2.68
N ALA A 352 -3.58 -18.00 2.23
CA ALA A 352 -3.36 -18.42 0.84
C ALA A 352 -4.48 -19.35 0.34
N GLY A 353 -4.52 -19.62 -0.94
CA GLY A 353 -5.50 -20.50 -1.55
C GLY A 353 -5.52 -21.92 -0.96
N THR A 354 -6.56 -22.70 -1.28
CA THR A 354 -6.61 -24.13 -0.93
C THR A 354 -5.55 -24.87 -1.76
N GLY A 355 -4.75 -25.72 -1.10
CA GLY A 355 -3.67 -26.44 -1.81
C GLY A 355 -2.44 -25.60 -2.17
N ALA A 356 -2.36 -24.34 -1.75
CA ALA A 356 -1.27 -23.42 -2.06
C ALA A 356 0.10 -23.77 -1.41
N GLY A 357 0.20 -24.84 -0.62
CA GLY A 357 1.46 -25.24 0.00
C GLY A 357 1.80 -24.50 1.29
N LYS A 358 0.78 -24.06 2.07
CA LYS A 358 0.95 -23.31 3.35
C LYS A 358 1.87 -24.00 4.37
N ASN A 359 2.12 -25.30 4.22
CA ASN A 359 3.03 -26.05 5.10
C ASN A 359 4.52 -25.70 4.86
N CYS A 360 4.84 -24.92 3.85
CA CYS A 360 6.21 -24.48 3.53
C CYS A 360 6.95 -23.83 4.72
N ILE A 361 6.21 -23.20 5.65
CA ILE A 361 6.77 -22.55 6.83
C ILE A 361 7.19 -23.54 7.94
N SER A 362 6.76 -24.81 7.87
CA SER A 362 6.87 -25.72 9.00
C SER A 362 8.31 -26.11 9.31
N GLU A 363 9.08 -26.54 8.30
CA GLU A 363 10.43 -27.03 8.53
C GLU A 363 11.39 -25.93 8.99
N PRO A 364 11.44 -24.73 8.40
CA PRO A 364 12.26 -23.64 8.94
C PRO A 364 11.91 -23.30 10.40
N ILE A 365 10.63 -23.24 10.73
CA ILE A 365 10.18 -22.99 12.11
C ILE A 365 10.62 -24.14 13.04
N ASN A 366 10.50 -25.39 12.59
CA ASN A 366 10.93 -26.55 13.37
C ASN A 366 12.41 -26.50 13.72
N ARG A 367 13.27 -26.07 12.78
CA ARG A 367 14.71 -25.92 13.02
C ARG A 367 15.02 -24.79 14.00
N ILE A 368 14.34 -23.64 13.87
CA ILE A 368 14.46 -22.53 14.80
C ILE A 368 14.07 -22.95 16.22
N MET A 369 12.97 -23.70 16.39
CA MET A 369 12.42 -24.08 17.70
C MET A 369 13.08 -25.31 18.34
N ALA A 370 14.05 -25.95 17.70
CA ALA A 370 14.60 -27.24 18.12
C ALA A 370 15.21 -27.21 19.53
N ASP A 371 15.93 -26.16 19.88
CA ASP A 371 16.55 -26.03 21.23
C ASP A 371 15.50 -25.74 22.31
N ILE A 372 14.47 -24.97 22.03
CA ILE A 372 13.34 -24.74 22.95
C ILE A 372 12.63 -26.05 23.21
N ARG A 373 12.31 -26.83 22.17
CA ARG A 373 11.69 -28.16 22.33
C ARG A 373 12.54 -29.10 23.18
N ALA A 374 13.84 -29.10 22.95
CA ALA A 374 14.75 -29.92 23.74
C ALA A 374 14.70 -29.57 25.25
N ARG A 375 14.64 -28.27 25.57
CA ARG A 375 14.48 -27.79 26.97
C ARG A 375 13.10 -28.13 27.53
N ASP A 376 12.06 -27.98 26.74
CA ASP A 376 10.67 -28.23 27.15
C ASP A 376 10.40 -29.73 27.42
N MET A 377 11.09 -30.64 26.71
CA MET A 377 10.91 -32.08 26.86
C MET A 377 11.08 -32.59 28.30
N ASP A 378 12.09 -32.09 29.02
CA ASP A 378 12.31 -32.48 30.42
C ASP A 378 11.18 -31.99 31.33
N ASN A 379 10.72 -30.77 31.16
CA ASN A 379 9.62 -30.20 31.93
C ASN A 379 8.29 -30.88 31.61
N LEU A 380 8.04 -31.19 30.34
CA LEU A 380 6.88 -32.00 29.94
C LEU A 380 6.90 -33.41 30.55
N ARG A 381 8.08 -34.04 30.64
CA ARG A 381 8.24 -35.33 31.30
C ARG A 381 7.89 -35.22 32.78
N ARG A 382 8.49 -34.25 33.53
CA ARG A 382 8.23 -33.97 34.94
C ARG A 382 6.74 -33.73 35.22
N GLU A 383 6.08 -32.95 34.37
CA GLU A 383 4.64 -32.69 34.49
C GLU A 383 3.78 -33.94 34.27
N ARG A 384 4.14 -34.79 33.27
CA ARG A 384 3.44 -36.05 33.00
C ARG A 384 3.63 -37.05 34.16
N GLU A 385 4.81 -37.17 34.75
CA GLU A 385 5.07 -38.02 35.89
C GLU A 385 4.27 -37.58 37.10
N TRP A 386 4.26 -36.28 37.41
CA TRP A 386 3.43 -35.73 38.47
C TRP A 386 1.94 -36.03 38.24
N LYS A 387 1.40 -35.81 37.03
CA LYS A 387 0.00 -36.12 36.69
C LYS A 387 -0.33 -37.61 36.90
N LYS A 388 0.56 -38.51 36.46
CA LYS A 388 0.41 -39.96 36.68
C LYS A 388 0.38 -40.34 38.19
N GLU A 389 1.27 -39.78 38.97
CA GLU A 389 1.35 -40.05 40.41
C GLU A 389 0.07 -39.56 41.13
N VAL A 390 -0.41 -38.35 40.81
CA VAL A 390 -1.63 -37.82 41.41
C VAL A 390 -2.85 -38.64 41.02
N GLN A 391 -2.93 -39.10 39.77
CA GLN A 391 -4.05 -39.95 39.31
C GLN A 391 -4.02 -41.36 39.92
N SER A 392 -2.85 -41.95 40.13
CA SER A 392 -2.71 -43.33 40.62
C SER A 392 -3.13 -43.48 42.09
N LYS A 393 -3.05 -42.41 42.90
CA LYS A 393 -3.32 -42.45 44.35
C LYS A 393 -4.75 -42.07 44.79
N GLY A 394 -5.63 -41.82 43.82
CA GLY A 394 -7.04 -41.44 44.07
C GLY A 394 -7.19 -40.01 44.62
N ALA A 395 -8.21 -39.31 44.17
CA ALA A 395 -8.43 -37.88 44.33
C ALA A 395 -8.39 -37.30 45.76
N ASN A 396 -8.44 -38.14 46.80
CA ASN A 396 -8.62 -37.68 48.17
C ASN A 396 -7.40 -37.82 49.11
N LYS A 397 -6.28 -38.38 48.69
CA LYS A 397 -5.21 -38.73 49.65
C LYS A 397 -3.82 -38.12 49.39
N ASP A 398 -3.53 -37.56 48.24
CA ASP A 398 -2.19 -36.96 47.99
C ASP A 398 -2.34 -35.55 47.38
N LYS A 399 -2.13 -34.54 48.20
CA LYS A 399 -2.07 -33.13 47.81
C LYS A 399 -0.63 -32.76 47.35
N ARG A 400 0.01 -33.61 46.57
CA ARG A 400 1.34 -33.22 46.00
C ARG A 400 1.16 -31.98 45.18
N GLN A 401 1.92 -30.96 45.55
CA GLN A 401 1.97 -29.72 44.81
C GLN A 401 2.54 -29.97 43.40
N ARG A 402 2.08 -29.23 42.45
CA ARG A 402 2.63 -29.22 41.10
C ARG A 402 4.10 -28.86 41.18
N PRO A 403 5.02 -29.55 40.46
CA PRO A 403 6.43 -29.20 40.45
C PRO A 403 6.65 -27.73 40.09
N GLU A 404 7.57 -27.07 40.76
CA GLU A 404 7.99 -25.72 40.47
C GLU A 404 8.91 -25.67 39.25
N GLY A 405 9.05 -24.51 38.58
CA GLY A 405 9.97 -24.29 37.47
C GLY A 405 9.61 -25.12 36.20
N LEU A 406 8.34 -25.39 35.98
CA LEU A 406 7.86 -26.05 34.75
C LEU A 406 7.77 -25.06 33.58
N VAL A 407 8.91 -24.54 33.14
CA VAL A 407 8.99 -23.67 31.96
C VAL A 407 8.76 -24.49 30.70
N ILE A 408 7.64 -24.28 30.05
CA ILE A 408 7.28 -24.89 28.76
C ILE A 408 6.86 -23.75 27.82
N GLN A 409 7.68 -23.50 26.81
CA GLN A 409 7.51 -22.38 25.92
C GLN A 409 6.70 -22.74 24.67
N GLU A 410 6.90 -23.93 24.09
CA GLU A 410 6.08 -24.37 22.95
C GLU A 410 4.80 -25.02 23.46
N ILE A 411 3.66 -24.41 23.13
CA ILE A 411 2.35 -24.81 23.63
C ILE A 411 1.43 -25.29 22.51
N ASP A 412 0.56 -26.23 22.82
CA ASP A 412 -0.44 -26.73 21.89
C ASP A 412 -1.50 -25.65 21.58
N PRO A 413 -2.01 -25.58 20.32
CA PRO A 413 -3.05 -24.63 19.97
C PRO A 413 -4.38 -24.88 20.72
N ASP A 414 -4.69 -26.15 21.05
CA ASP A 414 -5.89 -26.52 21.80
C ASP A 414 -5.66 -26.37 23.31
N MET A 415 -5.76 -25.16 23.78
CA MET A 415 -5.49 -24.79 25.18
C MET A 415 -6.61 -23.91 25.73
N THR A 416 -7.10 -24.24 26.94
CA THR A 416 -8.04 -23.37 27.63
C THR A 416 -7.39 -22.08 28.12
N ASN A 417 -8.17 -21.02 28.26
CA ASN A 417 -7.67 -19.72 28.74
C ASN A 417 -6.98 -19.83 30.11
N ALA A 418 -7.49 -20.69 31.03
CA ALA A 418 -6.87 -20.93 32.33
C ALA A 418 -5.51 -21.61 32.22
N ALA A 419 -5.39 -22.61 31.33
CA ALA A 419 -4.12 -23.28 31.07
C ALA A 419 -3.08 -22.30 30.43
N PHE A 420 -3.55 -21.42 29.55
CA PHE A 420 -2.73 -20.36 28.94
C PHE A 420 -2.15 -19.40 29.99
N VAL A 421 -2.99 -18.91 30.92
CA VAL A 421 -2.53 -18.05 32.02
C VAL A 421 -1.54 -18.77 32.92
N GLN A 422 -1.78 -20.06 33.23
CA GLN A 422 -0.85 -20.87 34.02
C GLN A 422 0.50 -21.04 33.30
N ARG A 423 0.50 -21.32 31.99
CA ARG A 423 1.74 -21.44 31.21
C ARG A 423 2.53 -20.13 31.16
N LEU A 424 1.85 -18.97 31.07
CA LEU A 424 2.48 -17.67 31.14
C LEU A 424 3.12 -17.41 32.52
N ALA A 425 2.44 -17.79 33.62
CA ALA A 425 2.97 -17.68 34.97
C ALA A 425 4.22 -18.56 35.16
N ASP A 426 4.16 -19.82 34.66
CA ASP A 426 5.28 -20.76 34.75
C ASP A 426 6.47 -20.38 33.85
N ALA A 427 6.26 -19.56 32.81
CA ALA A 427 7.28 -19.27 31.80
C ALA A 427 8.40 -18.33 32.28
N GLU A 428 8.32 -17.77 33.50
CA GLU A 428 9.37 -16.90 34.09
C GLU A 428 9.75 -15.74 33.12
N ASP A 429 8.77 -15.02 32.62
CA ASP A 429 8.95 -13.93 31.64
C ASP A 429 9.45 -14.33 30.26
N ARG A 430 9.51 -15.61 29.92
CA ARG A 430 9.81 -16.07 28.57
C ARG A 430 8.57 -16.01 27.68
N PHE A 431 8.82 -15.89 26.37
CA PHE A 431 7.76 -15.97 25.39
C PHE A 431 7.22 -17.40 25.25
N LEU A 432 5.91 -17.53 25.26
CA LEU A 432 5.24 -18.73 24.74
C LEU A 432 5.20 -18.67 23.21
N TYR A 433 5.15 -19.84 22.59
CA TYR A 433 5.02 -19.99 21.17
C TYR A 433 4.01 -21.07 20.78
N THR A 434 3.25 -20.84 19.72
CA THR A 434 2.44 -21.89 19.09
C THR A 434 2.40 -21.72 17.58
N LYS A 435 2.30 -22.84 16.85
CA LYS A 435 2.03 -22.88 15.40
C LYS A 435 0.67 -23.52 15.17
N MET A 436 -0.26 -22.76 14.65
CA MET A 436 -1.62 -23.18 14.33
C MET A 436 -1.74 -23.52 12.84
N ASN A 437 -2.28 -24.66 12.52
CA ASN A 437 -2.55 -25.06 11.15
C ASN A 437 -3.73 -24.32 10.54
N GLU A 438 -4.67 -23.87 11.42
CA GLU A 438 -5.83 -23.08 11.07
C GLU A 438 -6.07 -21.98 12.11
N ILE A 439 -6.44 -20.78 11.67
CA ILE A 439 -6.60 -19.61 12.55
C ILE A 439 -7.68 -19.78 13.61
N ASP A 440 -8.72 -20.58 13.35
CA ASP A 440 -9.81 -20.81 14.28
C ASP A 440 -9.42 -21.71 15.49
N GLN A 441 -8.25 -22.35 15.47
CA GLN A 441 -7.70 -22.99 16.66
C GLN A 441 -7.47 -21.98 17.80
N PHE A 442 -7.33 -20.70 17.50
CA PHE A 442 -7.29 -19.63 18.49
C PHE A 442 -8.57 -19.50 19.32
N ASP A 443 -9.69 -20.03 18.82
CA ASP A 443 -10.97 -20.02 19.53
C ASP A 443 -10.96 -20.88 20.81
N ALA A 444 -9.99 -21.78 20.99
CA ALA A 444 -9.76 -22.48 22.25
C ALA A 444 -9.51 -21.49 23.42
N LEU A 445 -8.93 -20.32 23.14
CA LEU A 445 -8.69 -19.25 24.12
C LEU A 445 -9.88 -18.31 24.33
N LYS A 446 -11.02 -18.54 23.67
CA LYS A 446 -12.18 -17.65 23.65
C LYS A 446 -12.76 -17.35 25.02
N GLY A 447 -12.58 -18.26 25.98
CA GLY A 447 -13.22 -18.15 27.30
C GLY A 447 -14.67 -18.65 27.31
N SER A 448 -15.39 -18.39 28.39
CA SER A 448 -16.77 -18.87 28.58
C SER A 448 -17.80 -17.91 27.95
N GLY A 449 -18.88 -18.47 27.42
CA GLY A 449 -20.04 -17.71 26.92
C GLY A 449 -19.74 -16.94 25.61
N LYS A 450 -20.16 -15.66 25.55
CA LYS A 450 -19.97 -14.76 24.41
C LYS A 450 -18.64 -14.00 24.44
N SER A 451 -17.72 -14.41 25.31
CA SER A 451 -16.40 -13.77 25.42
C SER A 451 -15.63 -13.85 24.10
N LYS A 452 -14.90 -12.77 23.76
CA LYS A 452 -13.96 -12.68 22.63
C LYS A 452 -12.52 -12.55 23.15
N ALA A 453 -12.19 -13.26 24.24
CA ALA A 453 -10.90 -13.15 24.92
C ALA A 453 -9.70 -13.43 23.99
N GLN A 454 -9.86 -14.29 22.98
CA GLN A 454 -8.81 -14.57 21.98
C GLN A 454 -8.36 -13.31 21.23
N PHE A 455 -9.26 -12.42 20.83
CA PHE A 455 -8.89 -11.17 20.16
C PHE A 455 -8.28 -10.15 21.13
N GLN A 456 -8.74 -10.14 22.37
CA GLN A 456 -8.12 -9.33 23.42
C GLN A 456 -6.68 -9.79 23.71
N ILE A 457 -6.43 -11.09 23.74
CA ILE A 457 -5.09 -11.68 23.91
C ILE A 457 -4.17 -11.23 22.75
N MET A 458 -4.65 -11.26 21.50
CA MET A 458 -3.90 -10.77 20.35
C MET A 458 -3.49 -9.29 20.49
N CYS A 459 -4.41 -8.45 20.95
CA CYS A 459 -4.13 -7.03 21.14
C CYS A 459 -3.17 -6.79 22.30
N LEU A 460 -3.44 -7.40 23.46
CA LEU A 460 -2.62 -7.22 24.66
C LEU A 460 -1.21 -7.76 24.48
N ALA A 461 -1.02 -8.88 23.79
CA ALA A 461 0.31 -9.44 23.53
C ALA A 461 1.24 -8.44 22.82
N PHE A 462 0.70 -7.63 21.90
CA PHE A 462 1.46 -6.63 21.18
C PHE A 462 1.73 -5.35 21.99
N ASP A 463 0.80 -5.00 22.91
CA ASP A 463 0.87 -3.74 23.62
C ASP A 463 1.90 -3.84 24.79
N PRO A 464 2.88 -2.92 24.89
CA PRO A 464 3.87 -2.93 25.95
C PRO A 464 3.24 -2.85 27.35
N ARG A 465 3.87 -3.50 28.33
CA ARG A 465 3.44 -3.49 29.74
C ARG A 465 1.99 -3.96 29.94
N ASN A 466 1.53 -4.86 29.09
CA ASN A 466 0.21 -5.44 29.20
C ASN A 466 0.05 -6.22 30.51
N VAL A 467 -1.19 -6.30 30.96
CA VAL A 467 -1.58 -7.10 32.11
C VAL A 467 -2.84 -7.89 31.78
N TYR A 468 -2.80 -9.17 32.00
CA TYR A 468 -3.89 -10.10 31.82
C TYR A 468 -3.99 -11.04 33.01
N GLY A 469 -5.16 -11.50 33.35
CA GLY A 469 -5.30 -12.41 34.47
C GLY A 469 -6.66 -13.02 34.60
N GLN A 470 -6.71 -14.04 35.43
CA GLN A 470 -7.97 -14.68 35.88
C GLN A 470 -8.00 -14.69 37.39
N THR A 471 -9.13 -14.35 37.98
CA THR A 471 -9.38 -14.50 39.40
C THR A 471 -10.51 -15.47 39.59
N ARG A 472 -10.27 -16.57 40.33
CA ARG A 472 -11.25 -17.60 40.66
C ARG A 472 -11.13 -18.02 42.10
N ILE A 473 -12.24 -18.32 42.77
CA ILE A 473 -12.28 -18.60 44.21
C ILE A 473 -12.07 -20.09 44.52
N GLY A 474 -12.16 -20.99 43.54
CA GLY A 474 -12.01 -22.43 43.75
C GLY A 474 -10.58 -22.84 44.12
N THR A 475 -10.41 -23.74 45.09
CA THR A 475 -9.12 -24.18 45.64
C THR A 475 -8.17 -24.88 44.63
N GLY A 476 -8.64 -25.26 43.46
CA GLY A 476 -7.85 -25.82 42.36
C GLY A 476 -7.86 -24.95 41.11
N SER A 477 -8.30 -23.71 41.21
CA SER A 477 -8.47 -22.81 40.08
C SER A 477 -7.22 -21.98 39.87
N VAL A 478 -6.87 -21.70 38.60
CA VAL A 478 -5.82 -20.73 38.26
C VAL A 478 -6.32 -19.33 38.64
N SER A 479 -5.53 -18.63 39.45
CA SER A 479 -5.79 -17.26 39.89
C SER A 479 -4.46 -16.49 39.83
N GLU A 480 -4.08 -16.12 38.60
CA GLU A 480 -2.80 -15.47 38.31
C GLU A 480 -2.99 -14.20 37.52
N ARG A 481 -2.06 -13.26 37.69
CA ARG A 481 -1.96 -12.03 36.92
C ARG A 481 -0.60 -12.01 36.20
N VAL A 482 -0.64 -11.99 34.85
CA VAL A 482 0.53 -12.18 33.99
C VAL A 482 0.63 -11.10 32.95
N SER A 483 1.84 -10.91 32.39
CA SER A 483 2.03 -10.23 31.13
C SER A 483 1.98 -11.24 29.99
N ILE A 484 1.18 -10.94 28.95
CA ILE A 484 1.12 -11.82 27.78
C ILE A 484 2.37 -11.62 26.94
N ARG A 485 3.26 -12.61 26.97
CA ARG A 485 4.40 -12.76 26.06
C ARG A 485 4.14 -13.96 25.19
N PHE A 486 3.58 -13.69 23.99
CA PHE A 486 3.05 -14.76 23.16
C PHE A 486 3.32 -14.49 21.68
N ASN A 487 4.20 -15.28 21.11
CA ASN A 487 4.53 -15.32 19.68
C ASN A 487 3.81 -16.49 19.02
N TRP A 488 3.32 -16.32 17.81
CA TRP A 488 2.63 -17.38 17.13
C TRP A 488 2.57 -17.24 15.62
N ASN A 489 2.40 -18.36 14.94
CA ASN A 489 2.08 -18.46 13.53
C ASN A 489 0.72 -19.13 13.35
N ALA A 490 -0.08 -18.64 12.44
CA ALA A 490 -1.29 -19.32 11.98
C ALA A 490 -1.33 -19.38 10.45
N SER A 491 -1.88 -20.46 9.94
CA SER A 491 -2.18 -20.60 8.51
C SER A 491 -3.68 -20.64 8.32
N THR A 492 -4.19 -20.16 7.17
CA THR A 492 -5.61 -20.27 6.84
C THR A 492 -5.86 -20.07 5.35
N THR A 493 -7.04 -20.44 4.87
CA THR A 493 -7.47 -20.02 3.53
C THR A 493 -7.92 -18.57 3.53
N ILE A 494 -7.79 -17.88 2.39
CA ILE A 494 -8.17 -16.46 2.28
C ILE A 494 -9.62 -16.24 2.73
N GLY A 495 -10.57 -17.04 2.24
CA GLY A 495 -11.98 -16.91 2.60
C GLY A 495 -12.26 -17.16 4.08
N LYS A 496 -11.58 -18.14 4.71
CA LYS A 496 -11.71 -18.42 6.14
C LYS A 496 -11.09 -17.31 6.99
N GLY A 497 -9.92 -16.82 6.61
CA GLY A 497 -9.24 -15.72 7.28
C GLY A 497 -10.06 -14.43 7.26
N ARG A 498 -10.58 -14.02 6.09
CA ARG A 498 -11.49 -12.88 5.97
C ARG A 498 -12.69 -13.02 6.90
N ARG A 499 -13.35 -14.18 6.91
CA ARG A 499 -14.49 -14.46 7.78
C ARG A 499 -14.12 -14.42 9.26
N TYR A 500 -12.97 -14.95 9.64
CA TYR A 500 -12.50 -14.95 11.03
C TYR A 500 -12.28 -13.52 11.54
N PHE A 501 -11.58 -12.69 10.80
CA PHE A 501 -11.27 -11.32 11.17
C PHE A 501 -12.41 -10.32 10.92
N SER A 502 -13.44 -10.69 10.13
CA SER A 502 -14.62 -9.82 9.91
C SER A 502 -15.34 -9.42 11.20
N GLN A 503 -15.18 -10.21 12.26
CA GLN A 503 -15.77 -9.95 13.58
C GLN A 503 -15.07 -8.80 14.34
N VAL A 504 -13.89 -8.38 13.92
CA VAL A 504 -12.98 -7.46 14.64
C VAL A 504 -12.22 -6.52 13.71
N LEU A 505 -12.83 -6.14 12.59
CA LEU A 505 -12.21 -5.27 11.58
C LEU A 505 -11.68 -3.96 12.16
N THR A 506 -12.41 -3.35 13.09
CA THR A 506 -12.11 -2.08 13.73
C THR A 506 -11.52 -2.23 15.15
N ASP A 507 -11.47 -3.45 15.69
CA ASP A 507 -11.11 -3.69 17.09
C ASP A 507 -9.58 -3.83 17.31
N GLY A 508 -8.79 -3.74 16.25
CA GLY A 508 -7.34 -3.61 16.32
C GLY A 508 -6.47 -4.86 16.14
N PRO A 509 -6.94 -6.13 16.12
CA PRO A 509 -6.06 -7.29 15.90
C PRO A 509 -5.32 -7.23 14.56
N ILE A 510 -6.02 -6.89 13.45
CA ILE A 510 -5.46 -6.84 12.10
C ILE A 510 -4.23 -5.94 12.02
N SER A 511 -4.25 -4.78 12.70
CA SER A 511 -3.12 -3.86 12.69
C SER A 511 -1.87 -4.38 13.44
N ARG A 512 -2.05 -5.32 14.40
CA ARG A 512 -0.99 -5.86 15.27
C ARG A 512 -0.37 -7.16 14.78
N ILE A 513 -1.00 -7.80 13.80
CA ILE A 513 -0.56 -9.08 13.22
C ILE A 513 0.14 -8.79 11.89
N ASN A 514 1.22 -9.49 11.61
CA ASN A 514 1.83 -9.51 10.28
C ASN A 514 1.05 -10.49 9.38
N PHE A 515 0.75 -10.07 8.17
CA PHE A 515 0.10 -10.93 7.17
C PHE A 515 1.03 -11.23 6.02
N CYS A 516 0.97 -12.46 5.54
CA CYS A 516 1.66 -12.89 4.34
C CYS A 516 0.78 -13.84 3.52
N THR A 517 1.15 -14.04 2.26
CA THR A 517 0.41 -14.89 1.32
C THR A 517 1.34 -15.72 0.45
N ILE A 518 0.78 -16.65 -0.26
CA ILE A 518 1.42 -17.39 -1.36
C ILE A 518 0.59 -17.10 -2.59
N PRO A 519 1.16 -16.53 -3.66
CA PRO A 519 0.47 -16.32 -4.93
C PRO A 519 -0.07 -17.63 -5.50
N GLU A 520 -1.14 -17.54 -6.26
CA GLU A 520 -1.64 -18.70 -7.00
C GLU A 520 -0.64 -19.12 -8.07
N ARG A 521 -0.44 -20.43 -8.20
CA ARG A 521 0.38 -20.99 -9.26
C ARG A 521 -0.41 -21.06 -10.56
N GLU A 522 0.28 -20.96 -11.67
CA GLU A 522 -0.32 -21.21 -12.97
C GLU A 522 -0.88 -22.63 -13.05
N ILE A 523 -1.98 -22.79 -13.77
CA ILE A 523 -2.60 -24.11 -13.98
C ILE A 523 -1.62 -24.99 -14.75
N GLY A 524 -1.30 -26.14 -14.20
CA GLY A 524 -0.33 -27.07 -14.81
C GLY A 524 1.13 -26.78 -14.49
N ALA A 525 1.44 -25.78 -13.65
CA ALA A 525 2.81 -25.52 -13.20
C ALA A 525 3.41 -26.74 -12.46
N GLU A 526 4.70 -26.96 -12.66
CA GLU A 526 5.45 -28.03 -12.00
C GLU A 526 5.37 -27.92 -10.48
N MET A 527 5.44 -29.09 -9.81
CA MET A 527 5.41 -29.15 -8.35
C MET A 527 6.69 -28.54 -7.79
N PRO A 528 6.60 -27.57 -6.84
CA PRO A 528 7.79 -26.97 -6.23
C PRO A 528 8.57 -28.01 -5.41
N VAL A 529 9.89 -28.08 -5.64
CA VAL A 529 10.78 -29.04 -5.00
C VAL A 529 11.59 -28.35 -3.91
N TYR A 530 11.55 -28.88 -2.69
CA TYR A 530 12.32 -28.38 -1.55
C TYR A 530 13.74 -28.95 -1.54
N GLY A 531 14.69 -28.17 -1.06
CA GLY A 531 16.01 -28.70 -0.68
C GLY A 531 15.93 -29.49 0.64
N THR A 532 17.00 -30.21 0.94
CA THR A 532 17.10 -31.01 2.18
C THR A 532 17.69 -30.18 3.31
N TYR A 533 17.01 -30.18 4.47
CA TYR A 533 17.54 -29.62 5.71
C TYR A 533 18.43 -30.68 6.37
N ASP A 534 19.71 -30.43 6.46
CA ASP A 534 20.74 -31.31 6.96
C ASP A 534 21.42 -30.75 8.23
N GLU A 535 22.37 -31.47 8.78
CA GLU A 535 23.13 -31.06 9.97
C GLU A 535 23.96 -29.80 9.70
N ALA A 536 24.46 -29.61 8.46
CA ALA A 536 25.22 -28.42 8.09
C ALA A 536 24.33 -27.16 8.15
N PHE A 537 23.04 -27.27 7.77
CA PHE A 537 22.08 -26.19 7.95
C PHE A 537 21.88 -25.82 9.44
N ASP A 538 21.75 -26.83 10.29
CA ASP A 538 21.58 -26.62 11.75
C ASP A 538 22.83 -26.01 12.38
N GLU A 539 24.04 -26.40 11.95
CA GLU A 539 25.28 -25.80 12.38
C GLU A 539 25.43 -24.33 11.96
N GLU A 540 25.01 -23.98 10.74
CA GLU A 540 25.01 -22.61 10.26
C GLU A 540 23.95 -21.74 10.96
N LEU A 541 22.80 -22.31 11.36
CA LEU A 541 21.74 -21.63 12.09
C LEU A 541 22.10 -21.37 13.56
N ARG A 542 22.81 -22.28 14.19
CA ARG A 542 23.12 -22.28 15.65
C ARG A 542 23.68 -20.96 16.17
N PRO A 543 24.67 -20.29 15.53
CA PRO A 543 25.20 -19.03 16.04
C PRO A 543 24.16 -17.92 16.15
N TYR A 544 23.20 -17.87 15.25
CA TYR A 544 22.11 -16.89 15.27
C TYR A 544 21.15 -17.14 16.43
N ILE A 545 20.78 -18.39 16.68
CA ILE A 545 19.95 -18.79 17.82
C ILE A 545 20.64 -18.51 19.13
N ASP A 546 21.95 -18.83 19.24
CA ASP A 546 22.75 -18.54 20.41
C ASP A 546 22.84 -17.06 20.75
N ASN A 547 22.96 -16.20 19.72
CA ASN A 547 22.95 -14.75 19.91
C ASN A 547 21.60 -14.26 20.46
N LEU A 548 20.48 -14.77 19.92
CA LEU A 548 19.14 -14.45 20.43
C LEU A 548 18.96 -14.91 21.88
N ASN A 549 19.38 -16.13 22.19
CA ASN A 549 19.30 -16.71 23.54
C ASN A 549 20.16 -15.96 24.57
N LYS A 550 21.26 -15.33 24.16
CA LYS A 550 22.19 -14.57 25.05
C LYS A 550 21.75 -13.13 25.30
N ALA A 551 20.96 -12.56 24.43
CA ALA A 551 20.55 -11.16 24.50
C ALA A 551 19.75 -10.84 25.75
N ARG A 552 20.06 -9.74 26.44
CA ARG A 552 19.39 -9.29 27.67
C ARG A 552 19.36 -7.78 27.77
N GLY A 553 18.35 -7.28 28.48
CA GLY A 553 18.22 -5.86 28.79
C GLY A 553 17.70 -5.00 27.66
N LEU A 554 18.02 -3.72 27.71
CA LEU A 554 17.63 -2.75 26.68
C LEU A 554 18.71 -2.70 25.61
N ILE A 555 18.40 -3.18 24.43
CA ILE A 555 19.29 -3.15 23.26
C ILE A 555 18.88 -2.00 22.35
N ASP A 556 19.84 -1.17 21.97
CA ASP A 556 19.65 -0.04 21.07
C ASP A 556 20.39 -0.23 19.75
N CYS A 557 19.74 0.10 18.65
CA CYS A 557 20.33 0.14 17.32
C CYS A 557 19.93 1.45 16.61
N PRO A 558 20.83 2.47 16.60
CA PRO A 558 20.53 3.75 15.95
C PRO A 558 20.14 3.62 14.49
N LYS A 559 20.74 2.65 13.74
CA LYS A 559 20.40 2.39 12.33
C LYS A 559 18.99 1.85 12.18
N ALA A 560 18.53 0.95 13.04
CA ALA A 560 17.16 0.46 13.03
C ALA A 560 16.15 1.58 13.34
N ARG A 561 16.47 2.49 14.26
CA ARG A 561 15.63 3.66 14.55
C ARG A 561 15.58 4.65 13.39
N THR A 562 16.70 4.89 12.72
CA THR A 562 16.76 5.73 11.52
C THR A 562 15.91 5.12 10.40
N LEU A 563 16.02 3.81 10.18
CA LEU A 563 15.19 3.07 9.23
C LEU A 563 13.70 3.21 9.58
N ALA A 564 13.31 3.01 10.85
CA ALA A 564 11.93 3.13 11.28
C ALA A 564 11.35 4.54 11.03
N LYS A 565 12.12 5.62 11.28
CA LYS A 565 11.70 6.99 10.96
C LYS A 565 11.44 7.15 9.46
N ARG A 566 12.37 6.70 8.62
CA ARG A 566 12.25 6.76 7.16
C ARG A 566 11.01 6.01 6.66
N LEU A 567 10.77 4.81 7.16
CA LEU A 567 9.60 4.01 6.79
C LEU A 567 8.28 4.66 7.20
N ILE A 568 8.22 5.35 8.33
CA ILE A 568 7.05 6.12 8.74
C ILE A 568 6.79 7.28 7.77
N GLU A 569 7.85 8.00 7.36
CA GLU A 569 7.75 9.09 6.39
C GLU A 569 7.25 8.56 5.03
N GLU A 570 7.81 7.46 4.53
CA GLU A 570 7.35 6.78 3.30
C GLU A 570 5.86 6.38 3.38
N CYS A 571 5.43 5.78 4.50
CA CYS A 571 4.03 5.44 4.72
C CYS A 571 3.10 6.67 4.80
N ALA A 572 3.55 7.74 5.45
CA ALA A 572 2.78 8.98 5.56
C ALA A 572 2.63 9.67 4.19
N ASP A 573 3.68 9.64 3.37
CA ASP A 573 3.62 10.14 1.99
C ASP A 573 2.65 9.35 1.14
N PHE A 574 2.71 8.02 1.22
CA PHE A 574 1.76 7.15 0.52
C PHE A 574 0.31 7.38 1.01
N SER A 575 0.09 7.56 2.33
CA SER A 575 -1.23 7.86 2.90
C SER A 575 -1.80 9.16 2.37
N ARG A 576 -0.95 10.20 2.23
CA ARG A 576 -1.34 11.50 1.66
C ARG A 576 -1.67 11.38 0.16
N LEU A 577 -0.87 10.64 -0.59
CA LEU A 577 -1.09 10.42 -2.03
C LEU A 577 -2.35 9.60 -2.29
N SER A 578 -2.55 8.51 -1.54
CA SER A 578 -3.71 7.63 -1.70
C SER A 578 -4.99 8.15 -1.01
N GLN A 579 -4.89 9.16 -0.13
CA GLN A 579 -5.98 9.66 0.72
C GLN A 579 -6.66 8.54 1.54
N SER A 580 -5.93 7.47 1.85
CA SER A 580 -6.44 6.32 2.58
C SER A 580 -6.16 6.43 4.07
N ARG A 581 -7.21 6.72 4.85
CA ARG A 581 -7.13 6.70 6.32
C ARG A 581 -6.90 5.29 6.86
N VAL A 582 -7.46 4.28 6.21
CA VAL A 582 -7.28 2.87 6.61
C VAL A 582 -5.82 2.46 6.48
N TYR A 583 -5.17 2.82 5.35
CA TYR A 583 -3.74 2.56 5.17
C TYR A 583 -2.90 3.27 6.24
N GLU A 584 -3.17 4.55 6.52
CA GLU A 584 -2.48 5.31 7.57
C GLU A 584 -2.60 4.61 8.93
N ASN A 585 -3.82 4.24 9.35
CA ASN A 585 -4.08 3.56 10.62
C ASN A 585 -3.37 2.21 10.74
N LEU A 586 -3.33 1.43 9.66
CA LEU A 586 -2.64 0.13 9.61
C LEU A 586 -1.12 0.29 9.63
N SER A 587 -0.59 1.33 8.98
CA SER A 587 0.84 1.55 8.83
C SER A 587 1.56 1.83 10.15
N PHE A 588 0.93 2.49 11.13
CA PHE A 588 1.56 2.79 12.42
C PHE A 588 2.06 1.54 13.14
N ARG A 589 1.23 0.52 13.27
CA ARG A 589 1.63 -0.72 13.95
C ARG A 589 2.45 -1.64 13.05
N ALA A 590 2.22 -1.63 11.75
CA ALA A 590 3.06 -2.33 10.79
C ALA A 590 4.52 -1.84 10.83
N ASN A 591 4.74 -0.54 11.04
CA ASN A 591 6.08 0.03 11.24
C ASN A 591 6.74 -0.46 12.54
N VAL A 592 5.98 -0.61 13.65
CA VAL A 592 6.51 -1.23 14.87
C VAL A 592 6.90 -2.68 14.63
N ILE A 593 6.07 -3.46 13.92
CA ILE A 593 6.38 -4.85 13.53
C ILE A 593 7.67 -4.90 12.70
N ALA A 594 7.80 -4.03 11.70
CA ALA A 594 8.99 -3.93 10.86
C ALA A 594 10.24 -3.58 11.68
N TYR A 595 10.14 -2.64 12.61
CA TYR A 595 11.22 -2.29 13.53
C TYR A 595 11.61 -3.49 14.40
N LEU A 596 10.65 -4.20 14.99
CA LEU A 596 10.95 -5.39 15.82
C LEU A 596 11.62 -6.49 14.99
N LYS A 597 11.22 -6.72 13.74
CA LYS A 597 11.90 -7.64 12.83
C LYS A 597 13.36 -7.21 12.57
N ALA A 598 13.60 -5.91 12.36
CA ALA A 598 14.96 -5.38 12.19
C ALA A 598 15.82 -5.62 13.42
N MET A 599 15.26 -5.42 14.63
CA MET A 599 15.95 -5.68 15.90
C MET A 599 16.25 -7.16 16.13
N VAL A 600 15.30 -8.06 15.77
CA VAL A 600 15.55 -9.52 15.82
C VAL A 600 16.73 -9.90 14.92
N LEU A 601 16.78 -9.38 13.69
CA LEU A 601 17.89 -9.62 12.77
C LEU A 601 19.21 -9.04 13.28
N TYR A 602 19.18 -7.84 13.87
CA TYR A 602 20.36 -7.20 14.46
C TYR A 602 20.94 -8.02 15.60
N VAL A 603 20.09 -8.48 16.53
CA VAL A 603 20.52 -9.31 17.67
C VAL A 603 21.01 -10.68 17.17
N ALA A 604 20.27 -11.32 16.28
CA ALA A 604 20.68 -12.61 15.71
C ALA A 604 22.06 -12.54 15.05
N ASN A 605 22.39 -11.41 14.42
CA ASN A 605 23.69 -11.16 13.80
C ASN A 605 24.78 -10.68 14.79
N GLY A 606 24.59 -10.91 16.10
CA GLY A 606 25.55 -10.55 17.17
C GLY A 606 25.68 -9.04 17.33
N GLU A 607 24.59 -8.32 17.28
CA GLU A 607 24.49 -6.85 17.39
C GLU A 607 25.30 -6.10 16.32
N LYS A 608 25.43 -6.72 15.14
CA LYS A 608 26.08 -6.12 13.99
C LYS A 608 25.04 -5.82 12.91
N TRP A 609 24.96 -4.54 12.52
CA TRP A 609 24.05 -4.13 11.46
C TRP A 609 24.53 -4.59 10.10
N ASP A 610 23.69 -5.33 9.40
CA ASP A 610 23.88 -5.69 8.00
C ASP A 610 23.12 -4.73 7.08
N LYS A 611 23.74 -4.26 6.00
CA LYS A 611 23.14 -3.29 5.07
C LYS A 611 21.92 -3.85 4.32
N THR A 612 21.85 -5.16 4.14
CA THR A 612 20.73 -5.81 3.43
C THR A 612 19.43 -5.80 4.24
N VAL A 613 19.53 -5.57 5.57
CA VAL A 613 18.36 -5.47 6.46
C VAL A 613 17.43 -4.34 6.03
N GLU A 614 17.96 -3.21 5.56
CA GLU A 614 17.13 -2.05 5.21
C GLU A 614 16.13 -2.36 4.08
N ASN A 615 16.62 -2.90 2.97
CA ASN A 615 15.77 -3.25 1.83
C ASN A 615 14.81 -4.39 2.16
N PHE A 616 15.29 -5.39 2.92
CA PHE A 616 14.46 -6.50 3.35
C PHE A 616 13.32 -6.05 4.27
N ILE A 617 13.59 -5.19 5.23
CA ILE A 617 12.57 -4.70 6.18
C ILE A 617 11.57 -3.76 5.48
N ARG A 618 12.03 -2.89 4.56
CA ARG A 618 11.15 -2.07 3.73
C ARG A 618 10.20 -2.94 2.93
N TRP A 619 10.72 -3.93 2.22
CA TRP A 619 9.92 -4.91 1.49
C TRP A 619 8.94 -5.64 2.42
N SER A 620 9.40 -6.13 3.56
CA SER A 620 8.56 -6.85 4.53
C SER A 620 7.40 -6.00 5.04
N LEU A 621 7.61 -4.69 5.27
CA LEU A 621 6.57 -3.73 5.63
C LEU A 621 5.57 -3.54 4.50
N GLN A 622 6.05 -3.29 3.29
CA GLN A 622 5.20 -3.09 2.11
C GLN A 622 4.36 -4.34 1.81
N TYR A 623 4.95 -5.52 1.94
CA TYR A 623 4.26 -6.79 1.75
C TYR A 623 3.15 -7.01 2.78
N ASP A 624 3.41 -6.76 4.05
CA ASP A 624 2.41 -6.85 5.13
C ASP A 624 1.26 -5.86 4.89
N LEU A 625 1.57 -4.61 4.57
CA LEU A 625 0.57 -3.58 4.26
C LEU A 625 -0.24 -3.91 3.01
N TRP A 626 0.41 -4.41 1.96
CA TRP A 626 -0.28 -4.90 0.78
C TRP A 626 -1.29 -6.02 1.14
N CYS A 627 -0.87 -7.02 1.91
CA CYS A 627 -1.75 -8.09 2.38
C CYS A 627 -2.94 -7.54 3.20
N LYS A 628 -2.69 -6.63 4.12
CA LYS A 628 -3.74 -6.00 4.95
C LYS A 628 -4.75 -5.24 4.11
N MET A 629 -4.28 -4.44 3.16
CA MET A 629 -5.16 -3.66 2.27
C MET A 629 -5.90 -4.57 1.29
N HIS A 630 -5.21 -5.56 0.70
CA HIS A 630 -5.81 -6.50 -0.24
C HIS A 630 -6.88 -7.40 0.40
N PHE A 631 -6.63 -7.88 1.62
CA PHE A 631 -7.56 -8.78 2.28
C PHE A 631 -8.68 -8.08 3.05
N PHE A 632 -8.42 -6.90 3.63
CA PHE A 632 -9.33 -6.28 4.60
C PHE A 632 -9.60 -4.80 4.33
N GLY A 633 -8.84 -4.11 3.48
CA GLY A 633 -8.90 -2.66 3.31
C GLY A 633 -10.31 -2.17 3.02
N ARG A 634 -10.99 -2.78 2.05
CA ARG A 634 -12.36 -2.42 1.66
C ARG A 634 -13.38 -2.65 2.78
N GLU A 635 -13.29 -3.79 3.46
CA GLU A 635 -14.19 -4.12 4.55
C GLU A 635 -14.01 -3.19 5.76
N ILE A 636 -12.77 -2.78 6.07
CA ILE A 636 -12.47 -1.80 7.12
C ILE A 636 -13.05 -0.43 6.74
N GLU A 637 -12.86 0.04 5.52
CA GLU A 637 -13.43 1.31 5.04
C GLU A 637 -14.95 1.33 5.16
N LEU A 638 -15.61 0.24 4.78
CA LEU A 638 -17.06 0.10 4.92
C LEU A 638 -17.50 0.09 6.39
N ALA A 639 -16.79 -0.62 7.25
CA ALA A 639 -17.09 -0.70 8.68
C ALA A 639 -16.88 0.66 9.39
N GLU A 640 -15.80 1.38 9.10
CA GLU A 640 -15.54 2.73 9.63
C GLU A 640 -16.57 3.74 9.14
N SER A 641 -16.95 3.67 7.86
CA SER A 641 -17.99 4.52 7.27
C SER A 641 -19.35 4.25 7.92
N ALA A 642 -19.72 3.00 8.12
CA ALA A 642 -20.95 2.61 8.81
C ALA A 642 -20.96 3.09 10.28
N ALA A 643 -19.84 2.93 11.00
CA ALA A 643 -19.69 3.40 12.38
C ALA A 643 -19.73 4.93 12.48
N SER A 644 -19.15 5.66 11.52
CA SER A 644 -19.22 7.12 11.47
C SER A 644 -20.64 7.63 11.18
N ASN A 645 -21.38 6.92 10.35
CA ASN A 645 -22.79 7.23 10.06
C ASN A 645 -23.70 7.00 11.25
N VAL A 646 -23.43 5.99 12.08
CA VAL A 646 -24.15 5.75 13.33
C VAL A 646 -23.86 6.86 14.37
N LYS A 647 -22.63 7.37 14.45
CA LYS A 647 -22.27 8.51 15.32
C LYS A 647 -22.73 9.88 14.79
N ARG A 648 -22.88 10.01 13.49
CA ARG A 648 -23.46 11.17 12.80
C ARG A 648 -24.95 10.95 12.51
N GLY A 649 -25.69 10.35 13.43
CA GLY A 649 -27.14 10.24 13.33
C GLY A 649 -27.73 11.58 12.99
N GLY A 650 -27.92 11.88 11.71
CA GLY A 650 -28.46 13.17 11.32
C GLY A 650 -28.54 13.40 9.83
N VAL A 651 -29.64 13.87 9.53
CA VAL A 651 -30.17 14.69 8.49
C VAL A 651 -29.14 15.47 7.60
N GLN A 652 -27.92 15.71 8.09
CA GLN A 652 -26.86 16.42 7.36
C GLN A 652 -26.35 15.69 6.11
N ASN A 653 -26.22 14.36 6.17
CA ASN A 653 -25.74 13.59 5.03
C ASN A 653 -26.74 13.53 3.87
N MET A 654 -28.04 13.62 4.14
CA MET A 654 -29.04 13.69 3.08
C MET A 654 -28.97 15.02 2.31
N LEU A 655 -28.66 16.12 3.02
CA LEU A 655 -28.52 17.43 2.34
C LEU A 655 -27.26 17.46 1.46
N ASP A 656 -26.17 16.80 1.84
CA ASP A 656 -24.96 16.69 1.01
C ASP A 656 -25.21 15.95 -0.30
N SER A 657 -26.04 14.90 -0.23
CA SER A 657 -26.39 14.05 -1.38
C SER A 657 -27.41 14.65 -2.32
N LEU A 658 -27.99 15.79 -2.00
CA LEU A 658 -28.92 16.54 -2.86
C LEU A 658 -28.14 17.57 -3.68
N PRO A 659 -28.61 17.97 -4.87
CA PRO A 659 -28.04 19.07 -5.64
C PRO A 659 -28.18 20.43 -4.91
N GLU A 660 -27.49 21.47 -5.38
CA GLU A 660 -27.57 22.80 -4.78
C GLU A 660 -29.01 23.35 -4.75
N ILE A 661 -29.76 23.12 -5.83
CA ILE A 661 -31.21 23.38 -5.91
C ILE A 661 -31.89 22.02 -6.02
N PHE A 662 -32.83 21.74 -5.15
CA PHE A 662 -33.53 20.45 -5.11
C PHE A 662 -35.02 20.66 -4.74
N THR A 663 -35.83 19.69 -5.13
CA THR A 663 -37.25 19.67 -4.81
C THR A 663 -37.54 18.80 -3.58
N ARG A 664 -38.73 18.96 -3.03
CA ARG A 664 -39.23 18.05 -1.98
C ARG A 664 -39.30 16.61 -2.48
N GLY A 665 -39.62 16.40 -3.77
CA GLY A 665 -39.64 15.09 -4.41
C GLY A 665 -38.28 14.43 -4.45
N ASP A 666 -37.22 15.20 -4.71
CA ASP A 666 -35.84 14.69 -4.68
C ASP A 666 -35.43 14.19 -3.26
N LEU A 667 -35.81 14.93 -2.23
CA LEU A 667 -35.57 14.51 -0.84
C LEU A 667 -36.35 13.23 -0.50
N ILE A 668 -37.61 13.10 -0.94
CA ILE A 668 -38.42 11.88 -0.72
C ILE A 668 -37.77 10.69 -1.44
N SER A 669 -37.34 10.89 -2.69
CA SER A 669 -36.66 9.88 -3.51
C SER A 669 -35.35 9.43 -2.89
N LEU A 670 -34.53 10.36 -2.39
CA LEU A 670 -33.29 10.08 -1.69
C LEU A 670 -33.56 9.30 -0.41
N ARG A 671 -34.55 9.67 0.39
CA ARG A 671 -34.92 8.97 1.62
C ARG A 671 -35.35 7.53 1.35
N LYS A 672 -36.13 7.29 0.31
CA LYS A 672 -36.50 5.92 -0.12
C LYS A 672 -35.23 5.11 -0.49
N LYS A 673 -34.30 5.72 -1.21
CA LYS A 673 -33.07 5.09 -1.68
C LYS A 673 -32.14 4.65 -0.55
N ILE A 674 -32.12 5.40 0.57
CA ILE A 674 -31.33 5.09 1.78
C ILE A 674 -32.13 4.31 2.84
N GLY A 675 -33.33 3.81 2.50
CA GLY A 675 -34.13 2.95 3.36
C GLY A 675 -34.81 3.66 4.54
N ILE A 676 -34.91 4.99 4.51
CA ILE A 676 -35.59 5.78 5.56
C ILE A 676 -37.05 5.99 5.17
N ASN A 677 -37.88 4.98 5.40
CA ASN A 677 -39.31 5.04 5.09
C ASN A 677 -40.20 5.63 6.21
N LYS A 678 -39.64 5.90 7.40
CA LYS A 678 -40.37 6.40 8.55
C LYS A 678 -39.85 7.77 8.96
N GLY A 679 -40.70 8.77 8.88
CA GLY A 679 -40.42 10.13 9.35
C GLY A 679 -40.95 11.20 8.40
N ASP A 680 -41.44 12.27 8.98
CA ASP A 680 -42.00 13.40 8.25
C ASP A 680 -40.91 14.18 7.53
N THR A 681 -40.95 14.19 6.18
CA THR A 681 -40.07 15.00 5.34
C THR A 681 -40.17 16.48 5.66
N ASN A 682 -41.34 16.94 6.10
CA ASN A 682 -41.54 18.33 6.53
C ASN A 682 -40.73 18.68 7.76
N THR A 683 -40.58 17.76 8.68
CA THR A 683 -39.73 17.97 9.89
C THR A 683 -38.28 18.19 9.49
N VAL A 684 -37.76 17.42 8.54
CA VAL A 684 -36.39 17.56 8.02
C VAL A 684 -36.19 18.91 7.34
N LEU A 685 -37.10 19.31 6.45
CA LEU A 685 -37.04 20.59 5.75
C LEU A 685 -37.17 21.77 6.74
N ARG A 686 -38.05 21.64 7.75
CA ARG A 686 -38.24 22.65 8.80
C ARG A 686 -36.97 22.84 9.64
N GLN A 687 -36.29 21.74 10.00
CA GLN A 687 -35.00 21.79 10.72
C GLN A 687 -33.90 22.41 9.89
N TRP A 688 -33.79 22.09 8.60
CA TRP A 688 -32.79 22.68 7.73
C TRP A 688 -33.01 24.17 7.49
N LYS A 689 -34.29 24.60 7.34
CA LYS A 689 -34.66 26.04 7.29
C LYS A 689 -34.30 26.75 8.60
N HIS A 690 -34.66 26.17 9.73
CA HIS A 690 -34.38 26.75 11.07
C HIS A 690 -32.88 26.93 11.32
N ARG A 691 -32.05 26.00 10.84
CA ARG A 691 -30.58 26.09 10.92
C ARG A 691 -29.97 27.03 9.89
N GLY A 692 -30.76 27.54 8.98
CA GLY A 692 -30.31 28.41 7.88
C GLY A 692 -29.45 27.68 6.87
N TYR A 693 -29.66 26.38 6.65
CA TYR A 693 -28.93 25.59 5.66
C TYR A 693 -29.57 25.61 4.29
N ILE A 694 -30.89 25.82 4.24
CA ILE A 694 -31.65 25.92 3.00
C ILE A 694 -32.60 27.13 3.08
N ILE A 695 -32.89 27.71 1.92
CA ILE A 695 -33.95 28.69 1.72
C ILE A 695 -34.93 28.15 0.69
N ARG A 696 -36.18 28.61 0.75
CA ARG A 696 -37.16 28.33 -0.31
C ARG A 696 -36.76 29.08 -1.58
N PHE A 697 -36.83 28.38 -2.70
CA PHE A 697 -36.43 28.93 -4.00
C PHE A 697 -37.63 28.90 -4.94
N ASP A 698 -38.23 30.05 -5.14
CA ASP A 698 -39.43 30.22 -5.99
C ASP A 698 -39.04 30.88 -7.31
N GLU A 699 -38.54 30.10 -8.30
CA GLU A 699 -38.40 30.61 -9.69
C GLU A 699 -39.57 30.24 -10.62
N CYS A 700 -40.52 29.42 -10.17
CA CYS A 700 -41.70 29.03 -10.93
C CYS A 700 -42.94 28.96 -10.03
N ALA A 701 -43.53 30.10 -9.73
CA ALA A 701 -44.83 30.18 -9.14
C ALA A 701 -45.91 29.98 -10.23
N GLN A 702 -46.15 28.75 -10.67
CA GLN A 702 -47.38 28.30 -11.35
C GLN A 702 -47.31 26.79 -11.58
N ASN A 703 -47.46 25.99 -10.54
CA ASN A 703 -48.12 24.68 -10.61
C ASN A 703 -48.28 24.10 -9.23
N GLU A 704 -49.51 23.90 -8.83
CA GLU A 704 -49.94 23.40 -7.53
C GLU A 704 -49.62 21.91 -7.39
N GLY A 705 -48.68 21.60 -6.52
CA GLY A 705 -48.39 20.26 -5.99
C GLY A 705 -47.35 20.35 -4.92
N ALA A 706 -47.66 19.88 -3.69
CA ALA A 706 -46.78 19.94 -2.55
C ALA A 706 -45.40 19.23 -2.74
N GLU A 707 -45.24 18.45 -3.82
CA GLU A 707 -43.98 17.76 -4.17
C GLU A 707 -43.01 18.62 -4.99
N ASN A 708 -43.47 19.71 -5.60
CA ASN A 708 -42.70 20.62 -6.46
C ASN A 708 -42.09 21.81 -5.71
N GLU A 709 -42.25 21.88 -4.38
CA GLU A 709 -41.62 22.94 -3.58
C GLU A 709 -40.11 22.87 -3.69
N SER A 710 -39.43 23.91 -4.20
CA SER A 710 -38.01 23.94 -4.46
C SER A 710 -37.23 24.64 -3.35
N PHE A 711 -36.03 24.18 -3.08
CA PHE A 711 -35.12 24.68 -2.04
C PHE A 711 -33.72 24.85 -2.60
N ARG A 712 -33.00 25.90 -2.12
CA ARG A 712 -31.59 26.15 -2.44
C ARG A 712 -30.76 26.05 -1.18
N LYS A 713 -29.58 25.42 -1.26
CA LYS A 713 -28.58 25.42 -0.20
C LYS A 713 -28.02 26.83 -0.01
N THR A 714 -27.84 27.26 1.24
CA THR A 714 -27.30 28.59 1.56
C THR A 714 -25.79 28.61 1.54
N GLN A 715 -25.18 29.80 1.37
CA GLN A 715 -23.73 29.99 1.47
C GLN A 715 -23.20 29.53 2.83
N LYS A 716 -23.96 29.70 3.90
CA LYS A 716 -23.65 29.18 5.24
C LYS A 716 -23.48 27.67 5.28
N TYR A 717 -24.18 26.95 4.43
CA TYR A 717 -24.03 25.49 4.31
C TYR A 717 -22.86 25.10 3.40
N LEU A 718 -22.70 25.79 2.26
CA LEU A 718 -21.65 25.52 1.28
C LEU A 718 -20.25 25.86 1.81
N SER A 719 -20.08 26.95 2.52
CA SER A 719 -18.79 27.38 3.10
C SER A 719 -18.21 26.44 4.19
N ARG A 720 -18.99 25.46 4.65
CA ARG A 720 -18.50 24.41 5.56
C ARG A 720 -17.49 23.48 4.91
N PHE A 721 -17.46 23.40 3.60
CA PHE A 721 -16.57 22.52 2.84
C PHE A 721 -15.35 23.25 2.27
N GLU A 722 -15.33 24.58 2.33
CA GLU A 722 -14.17 25.39 1.92
C GLU A 722 -13.08 25.48 3.01
N ASN A 723 -13.40 25.09 4.25
CA ASN A 723 -12.50 25.16 5.42
C ASN A 723 -12.14 23.79 6.03
N SER A 724 -12.36 22.66 5.30
CA SER A 724 -12.02 21.30 5.77
C SER A 724 -11.01 20.60 4.87
#